data_3e4c68f5f86d35a961c1a4ef332fac8f
#
_entry.id   3e4c68f5f86d35a961c1a4ef332fac8f
#
_cell.length_a   1.000
_cell.length_b   1.000
_cell.length_c   1.000
_cell.angle_alpha   90.00
_cell.angle_beta   90.00
_cell.angle_gamma   90.00
#
_symmetry.space_group_name_H-M   'P 1'
#
loop_
_entity.id
_entity.type
_entity.pdbx_description
1 polymer ?
#
loop_
_entity_poly.entity_id
_entity_poly.type
_entity_poly.pdbx_seq_one_letter_code
_entity_poly.pdbx_strand_id
1 'polypeptide(L)'
;MFKNINRVRPSAVRFLEHGYYTDAIPGTKEYFDFWDEERKRCLYGYTIDELHVTGFHYFYLNFCPIDRAVDEELPDGSIQSNRERTFPAFYDGDWEYFQEIDKARAENRHMIVLKARRKGYSYKAGSMLARNYFFVKNSKNFVFAAQKEYLIGDGLLSKAWDFLSFIDDNTAWAQPRLRDREMSKMSGYKKKINGIEIEMGMKSQIMGVSLKDAPDKVRGKAGELVFFEEAGSFPGLLKAWEVTMPTMRQGSKTLGLMVAFGTGGTEGADFEAMEEIFYNPAAYDCMAYENIWDEGALGTKCGYFIPIQKNLDGFIDDNGNSEEKKAVAYEHEMREKKKGAADAKSLDQYIAEHPYSPQEATLQVTSNLFDVASLQEQYNLIKVKGLNIVGTPGDMYQDTEGKPNFKPNYNKKPVDRYPHRKENDNSGCVVIYQSPYKNTEGVTPHNLYIICHDPYGQNQSADSTSLGAAYVIKRPNNLSQPDDMIVASYVGRPETSDEFNRNLFLLADYYNAKIGFENDREEVIAYGKRHRKLHKLQQEFEMLDKKELQSKNVKRQYGMHMTEARKFQGEIYIRDWLNSVRTIDENGKKLLNLHKIYDSALIQELIKFNHKGNFDRVMAFMIGMYHTRELYNAEVQDIYSDRSTDDWFDNNYY
;
A
#
# COMPACT_ATOMS: atom_id res chain seq x y z
N MET A 1 24.86 -21.29 4.27
CA MET A 1 25.63 -20.79 3.13
C MET A 1 25.86 -21.96 2.18
N PHE A 2 25.35 -21.87 0.97
CA PHE A 2 25.36 -22.95 -0.01
C PHE A 2 26.75 -23.16 -0.59
N LYS A 3 27.05 -24.39 -1.04
CA LYS A 3 28.30 -24.75 -1.70
C LYS A 3 28.01 -25.75 -2.84
N ASN A 4 28.84 -25.73 -3.88
CA ASN A 4 28.75 -26.67 -5.02
C ASN A 4 27.38 -26.70 -5.71
N ILE A 5 26.76 -25.57 -5.92
CA ILE A 5 25.39 -25.41 -6.43
C ILE A 5 25.16 -25.98 -7.86
N ASN A 6 26.21 -26.10 -8.68
CA ASN A 6 26.07 -26.72 -10.02
C ASN A 6 25.59 -28.17 -9.97
N ARG A 7 25.77 -28.84 -8.83
CA ARG A 7 25.30 -30.24 -8.62
C ARG A 7 23.78 -30.35 -8.54
N VAL A 8 23.03 -29.27 -8.26
CA VAL A 8 21.54 -29.26 -8.31
C VAL A 8 21.01 -28.91 -9.70
N ARG A 9 21.89 -28.65 -10.66
CA ARG A 9 21.57 -28.29 -12.05
C ARG A 9 22.18 -29.30 -13.06
N PRO A 10 22.21 -30.61 -12.80
CA PRO A 10 22.95 -31.56 -13.63
C PRO A 10 22.46 -31.59 -15.07
N SER A 11 21.15 -31.49 -15.27
CA SER A 11 20.54 -31.57 -16.60
C SER A 11 20.74 -30.30 -17.39
N ALA A 12 20.67 -29.12 -16.74
CA ALA A 12 20.97 -27.83 -17.38
C ALA A 12 22.45 -27.72 -17.78
N VAL A 13 23.39 -28.14 -16.90
CA VAL A 13 24.83 -28.14 -17.19
C VAL A 13 25.09 -29.03 -18.41
N ARG A 14 24.55 -30.26 -18.41
CA ARG A 14 24.71 -31.15 -19.54
C ARG A 14 24.16 -30.58 -20.85
N PHE A 15 22.97 -29.95 -20.79
CA PHE A 15 22.38 -29.36 -21.99
C PHE A 15 23.22 -28.20 -22.53
N LEU A 16 23.78 -27.36 -21.64
CA LEU A 16 24.68 -26.28 -22.04
C LEU A 16 25.96 -26.77 -22.70
N GLU A 17 26.51 -27.88 -22.23
CA GLU A 17 27.75 -28.50 -22.77
C GLU A 17 27.54 -29.22 -24.09
N HIS A 18 26.40 -29.90 -24.27
CA HIS A 18 26.20 -30.87 -25.36
C HIS A 18 25.03 -30.52 -26.29
N GLY A 19 24.10 -29.61 -25.90
CA GLY A 19 22.88 -29.30 -26.65
C GLY A 19 21.76 -30.38 -26.49
N TYR A 20 21.93 -31.34 -25.59
CA TYR A 20 20.95 -32.40 -25.29
C TYR A 20 21.07 -32.89 -23.85
N TYR A 21 20.02 -33.54 -23.33
CA TYR A 21 19.93 -33.98 -21.93
C TYR A 21 20.53 -35.38 -21.66
N THR A 22 20.59 -36.26 -22.63
CA THR A 22 21.04 -37.66 -22.44
C THR A 22 21.65 -38.24 -23.71
N ASP A 23 22.67 -39.07 -23.56
CA ASP A 23 23.25 -39.87 -24.66
C ASP A 23 22.41 -41.11 -24.99
N ALA A 24 21.43 -41.46 -24.17
CA ALA A 24 20.60 -42.62 -24.39
C ALA A 24 19.78 -42.46 -25.68
N ILE A 25 19.79 -43.51 -26.51
CA ILE A 25 19.11 -43.51 -27.81
C ILE A 25 17.60 -43.47 -27.59
N PRO A 26 16.86 -42.53 -28.24
CA PRO A 26 15.40 -42.46 -28.15
C PRO A 26 14.72 -43.82 -28.42
N GLY A 27 13.78 -44.21 -27.52
CA GLY A 27 13.07 -45.49 -27.61
C GLY A 27 13.73 -46.66 -26.88
N THR A 28 14.94 -46.49 -26.35
CA THR A 28 15.59 -47.53 -25.50
C THR A 28 15.08 -47.42 -24.05
N LYS A 29 15.33 -48.49 -23.30
CA LYS A 29 14.98 -48.52 -21.88
C LYS A 29 15.73 -47.45 -21.10
N GLU A 30 17.02 -47.29 -21.36
CA GLU A 30 17.89 -46.28 -20.73
C GLU A 30 17.37 -44.85 -20.96
N TYR A 31 16.83 -44.59 -22.15
CA TYR A 31 16.20 -43.29 -22.48
C TYR A 31 14.94 -43.03 -21.62
N PHE A 32 14.05 -44.02 -21.52
CA PHE A 32 12.86 -43.90 -20.70
C PHE A 32 13.15 -43.86 -19.21
N ASP A 33 14.11 -44.64 -18.72
CA ASP A 33 14.56 -44.64 -17.33
C ASP A 33 15.13 -43.26 -16.94
N PHE A 34 15.91 -42.60 -17.81
CA PHE A 34 16.43 -41.27 -17.60
C PHE A 34 15.29 -40.23 -17.44
N TRP A 35 14.35 -40.22 -18.40
CA TRP A 35 13.26 -39.25 -18.37
C TRP A 35 12.26 -39.51 -17.23
N ASP A 36 12.10 -40.75 -16.80
CA ASP A 36 11.25 -41.05 -15.63
C ASP A 36 11.92 -40.60 -14.32
N GLU A 37 13.24 -40.72 -14.22
CA GLU A 37 14.00 -40.21 -13.08
C GLU A 37 13.96 -38.68 -13.02
N GLU A 38 14.19 -38.00 -14.14
CA GLU A 38 14.08 -36.53 -14.21
C GLU A 38 12.66 -36.05 -13.88
N ARG A 39 11.63 -36.73 -14.34
CA ARG A 39 10.26 -36.49 -13.99
C ARG A 39 9.99 -36.61 -12.48
N LYS A 40 10.56 -37.63 -11.81
CA LYS A 40 10.46 -37.77 -10.35
C LYS A 40 11.10 -36.60 -9.62
N ARG A 41 12.28 -36.16 -10.07
CA ARG A 41 12.96 -35.00 -9.52
C ARG A 41 12.11 -33.71 -9.68
N CYS A 42 11.50 -33.53 -10.83
CA CYS A 42 10.57 -32.40 -11.08
C CYS A 42 9.30 -32.50 -10.25
N LEU A 43 8.86 -33.69 -9.82
CA LEU A 43 7.65 -33.85 -9.01
C LEU A 43 7.93 -33.75 -7.51
N TYR A 44 8.99 -34.38 -7.04
CA TYR A 44 9.24 -34.62 -5.61
C TYR A 44 10.46 -33.87 -5.06
N GLY A 45 11.22 -33.22 -5.94
CA GLY A 45 12.46 -32.56 -5.58
C GLY A 45 13.70 -33.45 -5.75
N TYR A 46 14.83 -32.83 -5.51
CA TYR A 46 16.15 -33.46 -5.63
C TYR A 46 17.00 -33.07 -4.42
N THR A 47 17.56 -34.10 -3.78
CA THR A 47 18.43 -33.89 -2.62
C THR A 47 19.84 -34.37 -2.98
N ILE A 48 20.81 -33.48 -2.71
CA ILE A 48 22.23 -33.84 -2.85
C ILE A 48 22.98 -33.29 -1.63
N ASP A 49 23.72 -34.19 -0.99
CA ASP A 49 24.29 -33.92 0.33
C ASP A 49 23.18 -33.49 1.31
N GLU A 50 23.30 -32.31 1.91
CA GLU A 50 22.28 -31.73 2.81
C GLU A 50 21.34 -30.72 2.11
N LEU A 51 21.57 -30.47 0.81
CA LEU A 51 20.78 -29.48 0.05
C LEU A 51 19.60 -30.17 -0.64
N HIS A 52 18.40 -29.79 -0.23
CA HIS A 52 17.16 -30.19 -0.91
C HIS A 52 16.62 -29.03 -1.75
N VAL A 53 16.40 -29.28 -3.04
CA VAL A 53 15.64 -28.40 -3.93
C VAL A 53 14.26 -28.98 -4.20
N THR A 54 13.21 -28.18 -4.09
CA THR A 54 11.83 -28.64 -4.34
C THR A 54 11.63 -29.03 -5.81
N GLY A 55 10.57 -29.77 -6.11
CA GLY A 55 10.30 -30.19 -7.49
C GLY A 55 10.04 -29.01 -8.43
N PHE A 56 9.42 -27.92 -7.96
CA PHE A 56 9.26 -26.69 -8.74
C PHE A 56 10.61 -26.01 -9.02
N HIS A 57 11.47 -25.94 -8.00
CA HIS A 57 12.79 -25.31 -8.14
C HIS A 57 13.69 -26.12 -9.05
N TYR A 58 13.71 -27.48 -8.89
CA TYR A 58 14.48 -28.37 -9.77
C TYR A 58 14.06 -28.18 -11.24
N PHE A 59 12.76 -28.20 -11.52
CA PHE A 59 12.23 -27.96 -12.86
C PHE A 59 12.65 -26.63 -13.45
N TYR A 60 12.54 -25.55 -12.65
CA TYR A 60 12.97 -24.22 -13.04
C TYR A 60 14.44 -24.16 -13.43
N LEU A 61 15.30 -24.71 -12.59
CA LEU A 61 16.76 -24.71 -12.78
C LEU A 61 17.24 -25.53 -13.98
N ASN A 62 16.53 -26.60 -14.33
CA ASN A 62 17.02 -27.59 -15.28
C ASN A 62 16.29 -27.61 -16.62
N PHE A 63 15.06 -27.10 -16.71
CA PHE A 63 14.22 -27.23 -17.90
C PHE A 63 13.59 -25.90 -18.38
N CYS A 64 13.92 -24.78 -17.75
CA CYS A 64 13.30 -23.50 -18.06
C CYS A 64 14.36 -22.45 -18.46
N PRO A 65 14.82 -22.42 -19.72
CA PRO A 65 15.77 -21.40 -20.15
C PRO A 65 15.13 -20.01 -20.13
N ILE A 66 15.87 -19.04 -19.61
CA ILE A 66 15.47 -17.63 -19.47
C ILE A 66 16.42 -16.71 -20.23
N ASP A 67 15.94 -15.53 -20.59
CA ASP A 67 16.79 -14.47 -21.14
C ASP A 67 17.47 -13.74 -19.96
N ARG A 68 18.79 -13.79 -19.94
CA ARG A 68 19.62 -13.22 -18.88
C ARG A 68 20.71 -12.34 -19.47
N ALA A 69 21.09 -11.28 -18.76
CA ALA A 69 22.33 -10.58 -19.04
C ALA A 69 23.51 -11.47 -18.59
N VAL A 70 24.45 -11.69 -19.47
CA VAL A 70 25.70 -12.41 -19.21
C VAL A 70 26.84 -11.48 -19.55
N ASP A 71 27.79 -11.36 -18.64
CA ASP A 71 28.98 -10.56 -18.86
C ASP A 71 30.03 -11.41 -19.60
N GLU A 72 30.46 -10.93 -20.75
CA GLU A 72 31.50 -11.53 -21.58
C GLU A 72 32.76 -10.68 -21.49
N GLU A 73 33.87 -11.30 -21.10
CA GLU A 73 35.16 -10.64 -21.12
C GLU A 73 35.71 -10.65 -22.55
N LEU A 74 35.84 -9.46 -23.12
CA LEU A 74 36.39 -9.30 -24.47
C LEU A 74 37.92 -9.50 -24.47
N PRO A 75 38.54 -9.80 -25.63
CA PRO A 75 39.99 -10.01 -25.74
C PRO A 75 40.87 -8.82 -25.31
N ASP A 76 40.28 -7.62 -25.16
CA ASP A 76 40.96 -6.42 -24.66
C ASP A 76 40.82 -6.25 -23.13
N GLY A 77 40.18 -7.21 -22.43
CA GLY A 77 39.93 -7.19 -21.00
C GLY A 77 38.74 -6.35 -20.58
N SER A 78 37.99 -5.78 -21.51
CA SER A 78 36.73 -5.07 -21.20
C SER A 78 35.58 -6.08 -21.02
N ILE A 79 34.60 -5.74 -20.16
CA ILE A 79 33.41 -6.55 -19.92
C ILE A 79 32.25 -5.97 -20.73
N GLN A 80 31.64 -6.79 -21.59
CA GLN A 80 30.42 -6.46 -22.30
C GLN A 80 29.26 -7.33 -21.82
N SER A 81 28.16 -6.70 -21.40
CA SER A 81 26.93 -7.43 -21.03
C SER A 81 26.07 -7.66 -22.24
N ASN A 82 25.88 -8.92 -22.59
CA ASN A 82 25.00 -9.38 -23.68
C ASN A 82 23.76 -10.08 -23.11
N ARG A 83 22.62 -10.06 -23.83
CA ARG A 83 21.48 -10.92 -23.51
C ARG A 83 21.67 -12.27 -24.14
N GLU A 84 21.67 -13.30 -23.29
CA GLU A 84 21.78 -14.67 -23.71
C GLU A 84 20.61 -15.50 -23.15
N ARG A 85 20.13 -16.47 -23.94
CA ARG A 85 19.16 -17.47 -23.48
C ARG A 85 19.90 -18.61 -22.83
N THR A 86 19.82 -18.69 -21.51
CA THR A 86 20.50 -19.69 -20.69
C THR A 86 19.61 -20.18 -19.55
N PHE A 87 20.03 -21.23 -18.83
CA PHE A 87 19.27 -21.70 -17.68
C PHE A 87 19.48 -20.80 -16.46
N PRO A 88 18.46 -20.69 -15.56
CA PRO A 88 18.60 -19.94 -14.34
C PRO A 88 19.80 -20.39 -13.51
N ALA A 89 20.52 -19.46 -12.91
CA ALA A 89 21.47 -19.78 -11.86
C ALA A 89 20.72 -20.13 -10.56
N PHE A 90 21.38 -20.88 -9.69
CA PHE A 90 20.87 -21.10 -8.35
C PHE A 90 21.11 -19.85 -7.51
N TYR A 91 20.06 -19.33 -6.87
CA TYR A 91 20.13 -18.23 -5.91
C TYR A 91 19.48 -18.65 -4.60
N ASP A 92 20.08 -18.23 -3.48
CA ASP A 92 19.59 -18.51 -2.13
C ASP A 92 18.15 -18.02 -1.90
N GLY A 93 17.82 -16.80 -2.35
CA GLY A 93 16.46 -16.26 -2.23
C GLY A 93 15.44 -16.99 -3.11
N ASP A 94 15.85 -17.56 -4.26
CA ASP A 94 14.98 -18.42 -5.06
C ASP A 94 14.72 -19.75 -4.36
N TRP A 95 15.76 -20.30 -3.74
CA TRP A 95 15.62 -21.51 -2.94
C TRP A 95 14.66 -21.30 -1.78
N GLU A 96 14.81 -20.22 -1.01
CA GLU A 96 13.89 -19.85 0.08
C GLU A 96 12.45 -19.72 -0.44
N TYR A 97 12.24 -19.00 -1.54
CA TYR A 97 10.91 -18.84 -2.12
C TYR A 97 10.24 -20.15 -2.49
N PHE A 98 10.94 -21.05 -3.18
CA PHE A 98 10.37 -22.35 -3.57
C PHE A 98 10.13 -23.30 -2.38
N GLN A 99 10.92 -23.18 -1.29
CA GLN A 99 10.63 -23.88 -0.04
C GLN A 99 9.33 -23.35 0.59
N GLU A 100 9.14 -22.03 0.62
CA GLU A 100 7.91 -21.44 1.16
C GLU A 100 6.67 -21.74 0.29
N ILE A 101 6.82 -21.88 -1.03
CA ILE A 101 5.75 -22.36 -1.92
C ILE A 101 5.30 -23.77 -1.52
N ASP A 102 6.23 -24.71 -1.31
CA ASP A 102 5.88 -26.08 -0.92
C ASP A 102 5.31 -26.14 0.50
N LYS A 103 5.82 -25.34 1.41
CA LYS A 103 5.27 -25.18 2.75
C LYS A 103 3.86 -24.64 2.73
N ALA A 104 3.57 -23.58 1.96
CA ALA A 104 2.24 -23.02 1.80
C ALA A 104 1.24 -24.06 1.28
N ARG A 105 1.66 -24.88 0.31
CA ARG A 105 0.84 -26.00 -0.17
C ARG A 105 0.59 -27.05 0.90
N ALA A 106 1.60 -27.42 1.68
CA ALA A 106 1.47 -28.39 2.77
C ALA A 106 0.55 -27.90 3.90
N GLU A 107 0.60 -26.61 4.21
CA GLU A 107 -0.22 -25.97 5.23
C GLU A 107 -1.61 -25.56 4.71
N ASN A 108 -1.93 -25.77 3.43
CA ASN A 108 -3.16 -25.34 2.78
C ASN A 108 -3.39 -23.82 2.89
N ARG A 109 -2.32 -23.05 2.74
CA ARG A 109 -2.30 -21.59 2.74
C ARG A 109 -1.98 -21.05 1.36
N HIS A 110 -2.26 -19.78 1.18
CA HIS A 110 -1.94 -19.01 -0.02
C HIS A 110 -0.72 -18.12 0.22
N MET A 111 -0.24 -17.43 -0.81
CA MET A 111 0.89 -16.49 -0.66
C MET A 111 0.59 -15.14 -1.27
N ILE A 112 0.93 -14.10 -0.53
CA ILE A 112 1.07 -12.73 -1.03
C ILE A 112 2.55 -12.37 -0.97
N VAL A 113 3.12 -11.95 -2.11
CA VAL A 113 4.56 -11.71 -2.27
C VAL A 113 4.80 -10.27 -2.70
N LEU A 114 5.36 -9.48 -1.82
CA LEU A 114 5.85 -8.14 -2.11
C LEU A 114 7.35 -8.23 -2.41
N LYS A 115 7.77 -7.76 -3.57
CA LYS A 115 9.15 -7.95 -4.03
C LYS A 115 9.75 -6.69 -4.61
N ALA A 116 11.06 -6.56 -4.51
CA ALA A 116 11.82 -5.61 -5.30
C ALA A 116 11.70 -5.93 -6.80
N ARG A 117 11.91 -4.93 -7.65
CA ARG A 117 11.84 -5.06 -9.11
C ARG A 117 12.90 -6.03 -9.65
N ARG A 118 12.61 -6.67 -10.79
CA ARG A 118 13.53 -7.57 -11.54
C ARG A 118 14.00 -8.82 -10.80
N LYS A 119 13.17 -9.39 -9.93
CA LYS A 119 13.49 -10.66 -9.22
C LYS A 119 13.03 -11.93 -9.97
N GLY A 120 12.66 -11.84 -11.25
CA GLY A 120 12.36 -12.98 -12.12
C GLY A 120 11.10 -13.78 -11.75
N TYR A 121 10.13 -13.20 -11.04
CA TYR A 121 8.95 -13.92 -10.54
C TYR A 121 8.03 -14.44 -11.65
N SER A 122 7.88 -13.72 -12.77
CA SER A 122 7.11 -14.19 -13.92
C SER A 122 7.72 -15.43 -14.55
N TYR A 123 9.06 -15.57 -14.57
CA TYR A 123 9.74 -16.81 -14.99
C TYR A 123 9.49 -17.95 -14.01
N LYS A 124 9.61 -17.72 -12.70
CA LYS A 124 9.34 -18.72 -11.66
C LYS A 124 7.91 -19.22 -11.72
N ALA A 125 6.93 -18.31 -11.79
CA ALA A 125 5.52 -18.66 -11.92
C ALA A 125 5.22 -19.39 -13.25
N GLY A 126 5.79 -18.92 -14.36
CA GLY A 126 5.70 -19.58 -15.67
C GLY A 126 6.24 -21.01 -15.65
N SER A 127 7.36 -21.27 -14.95
CA SER A 127 7.92 -22.60 -14.78
C SER A 127 7.01 -23.52 -13.96
N MET A 128 6.38 -22.99 -12.89
CA MET A 128 5.44 -23.78 -12.09
C MET A 128 4.19 -24.18 -12.91
N LEU A 129 3.69 -23.28 -13.76
CA LEU A 129 2.61 -23.58 -14.69
C LEU A 129 3.01 -24.66 -15.70
N ALA A 130 4.18 -24.50 -16.33
CA ALA A 130 4.71 -25.47 -17.31
C ALA A 130 4.92 -26.85 -16.68
N ARG A 131 5.50 -26.91 -15.48
CA ARG A 131 5.68 -28.17 -14.74
C ARG A 131 4.34 -28.88 -14.50
N ASN A 132 3.29 -28.17 -14.06
CA ASN A 132 1.98 -28.76 -13.86
C ASN A 132 1.32 -29.18 -15.19
N TYR A 133 1.54 -28.43 -16.26
CA TYR A 133 1.04 -28.76 -17.59
C TYR A 133 1.56 -30.13 -18.08
N PHE A 134 2.84 -30.44 -17.86
CA PHE A 134 3.42 -31.71 -18.30
C PHE A 134 3.17 -32.87 -17.33
N PHE A 135 3.10 -32.61 -16.02
CA PHE A 135 3.18 -33.71 -15.04
C PHE A 135 1.92 -33.91 -14.18
N VAL A 136 0.99 -32.97 -14.15
CA VAL A 136 -0.21 -33.11 -13.32
C VAL A 136 -1.43 -33.30 -14.19
N LYS A 137 -1.98 -34.52 -14.22
CA LYS A 137 -3.13 -34.88 -15.03
C LYS A 137 -4.38 -34.13 -14.63
N ASN A 138 -5.12 -33.62 -15.64
CA ASN A 138 -6.34 -32.82 -15.49
C ASN A 138 -6.13 -31.51 -14.71
N SER A 139 -4.90 -31.03 -14.55
CA SER A 139 -4.63 -29.81 -13.81
C SER A 139 -5.23 -28.59 -14.51
N LYS A 140 -5.78 -27.69 -13.72
CA LYS A 140 -6.24 -26.39 -14.16
C LYS A 140 -5.39 -25.33 -13.51
N ASN A 141 -4.75 -24.48 -14.32
CA ASN A 141 -3.87 -23.44 -13.83
C ASN A 141 -4.29 -22.13 -14.45
N PHE A 142 -4.40 -21.11 -13.62
CA PHE A 142 -4.89 -19.79 -14.04
C PHE A 142 -3.87 -18.70 -13.76
N VAL A 143 -3.87 -17.68 -14.63
CA VAL A 143 -3.15 -16.44 -14.42
C VAL A 143 -4.15 -15.30 -14.56
N PHE A 144 -4.26 -14.50 -13.52
CA PHE A 144 -5.09 -13.32 -13.48
C PHE A 144 -4.20 -12.08 -13.51
N ALA A 145 -4.57 -11.10 -14.33
CA ALA A 145 -3.91 -9.80 -14.36
C ALA A 145 -4.94 -8.70 -14.62
N ALA A 146 -4.59 -7.47 -14.29
CA ALA A 146 -5.41 -6.31 -14.54
C ALA A 146 -5.67 -6.14 -16.04
N GLN A 147 -4.63 -6.24 -16.87
CA GLN A 147 -4.67 -6.02 -18.29
C GLN A 147 -4.13 -7.22 -19.07
N LYS A 148 -4.56 -7.36 -20.34
CA LYS A 148 -4.11 -8.45 -21.20
C LYS A 148 -2.61 -8.36 -21.48
N GLU A 149 -2.08 -7.18 -21.58
CA GLU A 149 -0.67 -6.86 -21.88
C GLU A 149 0.28 -7.46 -20.83
N TYR A 150 -0.14 -7.53 -19.55
CA TYR A 150 0.63 -8.19 -18.49
C TYR A 150 0.65 -9.73 -18.61
N LEU A 151 -0.27 -10.32 -19.38
CA LEU A 151 -0.33 -11.76 -19.61
C LEU A 151 0.45 -12.22 -20.83
N ILE A 152 0.36 -11.44 -21.92
CA ILE A 152 0.98 -11.72 -23.22
C ILE A 152 2.09 -10.72 -23.52
N GLY A 153 2.74 -10.82 -24.65
CA GLY A 153 3.92 -10.04 -24.96
C GLY A 153 5.11 -10.49 -24.12
N ASP A 154 5.55 -9.69 -23.15
CA ASP A 154 6.63 -10.06 -22.20
C ASP A 154 6.07 -10.54 -20.84
N GLY A 155 4.77 -10.86 -20.76
CA GLY A 155 4.08 -11.28 -19.54
C GLY A 155 4.28 -12.75 -19.17
N LEU A 156 3.62 -13.18 -18.09
CA LEU A 156 3.79 -14.50 -17.50
C LEU A 156 3.41 -15.62 -18.47
N LEU A 157 2.32 -15.48 -19.25
CA LEU A 157 1.91 -16.52 -20.19
C LEU A 157 2.93 -16.71 -21.30
N SER A 158 3.55 -15.65 -21.83
CA SER A 158 4.58 -15.80 -22.86
C SER A 158 5.78 -16.56 -22.31
N LYS A 159 6.21 -16.32 -21.06
CA LYS A 159 7.25 -17.11 -20.41
C LYS A 159 6.85 -18.58 -20.29
N ALA A 160 5.61 -18.85 -19.87
CA ALA A 160 5.11 -20.22 -19.80
C ALA A 160 5.06 -20.89 -21.19
N TRP A 161 4.62 -20.16 -22.24
CA TRP A 161 4.59 -20.68 -23.62
C TRP A 161 5.98 -21.01 -24.17
N ASP A 162 6.97 -20.18 -23.88
CA ASP A 162 8.36 -20.42 -24.24
C ASP A 162 8.89 -21.69 -23.57
N PHE A 163 8.57 -21.90 -22.30
CA PHE A 163 8.95 -23.15 -21.61
C PHE A 163 8.24 -24.37 -22.18
N LEU A 164 6.94 -24.27 -22.50
CA LEU A 164 6.24 -25.39 -23.13
C LEU A 164 6.90 -25.76 -24.48
N SER A 165 7.22 -24.77 -25.31
CA SER A 165 7.85 -24.99 -26.61
C SER A 165 9.23 -25.59 -26.45
N PHE A 166 10.07 -25.05 -25.56
CA PHE A 166 11.40 -25.60 -25.30
C PHE A 166 11.36 -27.07 -24.85
N ILE A 167 10.41 -27.41 -23.96
CA ILE A 167 10.27 -28.77 -23.43
C ILE A 167 9.73 -29.74 -24.50
N ASP A 168 8.76 -29.29 -25.31
CA ASP A 168 8.25 -30.10 -26.44
C ASP A 168 9.38 -30.42 -27.44
N ASP A 169 10.30 -29.49 -27.69
CA ASP A 169 11.35 -29.63 -28.67
C ASP A 169 12.56 -30.46 -28.15
N ASN A 170 12.83 -30.45 -26.84
CA ASN A 170 14.09 -30.93 -26.29
C ASN A 170 13.97 -32.12 -25.31
N THR A 171 12.73 -32.58 -25.01
CA THR A 171 12.51 -33.65 -24.02
C THR A 171 11.56 -34.74 -24.52
N ALA A 172 11.55 -35.89 -23.82
CA ALA A 172 10.55 -36.93 -24.07
C ALA A 172 9.14 -36.61 -23.55
N TRP A 173 8.92 -35.42 -22.97
CA TRP A 173 7.65 -35.05 -22.37
C TRP A 173 6.72 -34.30 -23.32
N ALA A 174 7.11 -34.11 -24.58
CA ALA A 174 6.32 -33.45 -25.60
C ALA A 174 4.85 -33.92 -25.62
N GLN A 175 3.92 -33.01 -25.66
CA GLN A 175 2.49 -33.34 -25.62
C GLN A 175 1.70 -32.66 -26.73
N PRO A 176 0.82 -33.37 -27.45
CA PRO A 176 -0.11 -32.75 -28.36
C PRO A 176 -1.05 -31.79 -27.61
N ARG A 177 -1.58 -30.80 -28.33
CA ARG A 177 -2.41 -29.76 -27.75
C ARG A 177 -3.86 -29.87 -28.28
N LEU A 178 -4.83 -30.06 -27.35
CA LEU A 178 -6.26 -29.99 -27.63
C LEU A 178 -6.70 -28.56 -27.89
N ARG A 179 -6.07 -27.61 -27.20
CA ARG A 179 -6.29 -26.18 -27.37
C ARG A 179 -4.96 -25.48 -27.42
N ASP A 180 -4.78 -24.65 -28.41
CA ASP A 180 -3.62 -23.78 -28.58
C ASP A 180 -4.10 -22.37 -28.99
N ARG A 181 -4.27 -21.50 -28.00
CA ARG A 181 -4.71 -20.13 -28.18
C ARG A 181 -3.78 -19.20 -27.41
N GLU A 182 -3.69 -17.95 -27.80
CA GLU A 182 -2.88 -16.94 -27.16
C GLU A 182 -3.02 -16.91 -25.62
N MET A 183 -4.25 -16.97 -25.13
CA MET A 183 -4.59 -16.90 -23.70
C MET A 183 -4.86 -18.26 -23.07
N SER A 184 -4.74 -19.38 -23.79
CA SER A 184 -5.07 -20.69 -23.22
C SER A 184 -4.46 -21.82 -24.03
N LYS A 185 -3.70 -22.69 -23.35
CA LYS A 185 -3.22 -23.94 -23.90
C LYS A 185 -3.72 -25.12 -23.05
N MET A 186 -4.06 -26.22 -23.72
CA MET A 186 -4.51 -27.46 -23.07
C MET A 186 -3.87 -28.65 -23.75
N SER A 187 -3.23 -29.54 -22.98
CA SER A 187 -2.62 -30.75 -23.47
C SER A 187 -3.64 -31.84 -23.75
N GLY A 188 -3.33 -32.71 -24.68
CA GLY A 188 -4.12 -33.89 -25.03
C GLY A 188 -4.43 -33.97 -26.54
N TYR A 189 -5.18 -35.01 -26.90
CA TYR A 189 -5.55 -35.30 -28.27
C TYR A 189 -6.95 -35.91 -28.33
N LYS A 190 -7.55 -35.87 -29.51
CA LYS A 190 -8.84 -36.52 -29.78
C LYS A 190 -8.59 -37.90 -30.43
N LYS A 191 -9.28 -38.91 -29.91
CA LYS A 191 -9.26 -40.27 -30.50
C LYS A 191 -10.69 -40.71 -30.73
N LYS A 192 -10.96 -41.25 -31.93
CA LYS A 192 -12.25 -41.81 -32.26
C LYS A 192 -12.33 -43.26 -31.79
N ILE A 193 -13.23 -43.57 -30.86
CA ILE A 193 -13.48 -44.91 -30.33
C ILE A 193 -14.95 -45.24 -30.54
N ASN A 194 -15.25 -46.32 -31.27
CA ASN A 194 -16.66 -46.71 -31.62
C ASN A 194 -17.48 -45.57 -32.24
N GLY A 195 -16.86 -44.77 -33.10
CA GLY A 195 -17.53 -43.63 -33.76
C GLY A 195 -17.65 -42.37 -32.95
N ILE A 196 -17.34 -42.38 -31.66
CA ILE A 196 -17.42 -41.25 -30.74
C ILE A 196 -16.01 -40.62 -30.56
N GLU A 197 -15.91 -39.31 -30.71
CA GLU A 197 -14.67 -38.54 -30.37
C GLU A 197 -14.53 -38.46 -28.88
N ILE A 198 -13.40 -38.96 -28.36
CA ILE A 198 -13.04 -38.90 -26.94
C ILE A 198 -11.75 -38.10 -26.79
N GLU A 199 -11.70 -37.16 -25.87
CA GLU A 199 -10.51 -36.42 -25.49
C GLU A 199 -9.64 -37.27 -24.55
N MET A 200 -8.39 -37.43 -24.91
CA MET A 200 -7.40 -38.27 -24.20
C MET A 200 -6.13 -37.46 -23.91
N GLY A 201 -5.23 -38.02 -23.13
CA GLY A 201 -3.95 -37.42 -22.74
C GLY A 201 -4.03 -36.81 -21.34
N MET A 202 -3.12 -35.89 -21.05
CA MET A 202 -2.99 -35.27 -19.72
C MET A 202 -4.15 -34.35 -19.41
N LYS A 203 -4.71 -33.65 -20.40
CA LYS A 203 -5.80 -32.68 -20.26
C LYS A 203 -5.51 -31.53 -19.26
N SER A 204 -4.24 -31.27 -19.03
CA SER A 204 -3.77 -30.16 -18.22
C SER A 204 -3.90 -28.87 -18.99
N GLN A 205 -4.31 -27.81 -18.34
CA GLN A 205 -4.49 -26.53 -19.00
C GLN A 205 -3.84 -25.38 -18.25
N ILE A 206 -3.43 -24.37 -19.01
CA ILE A 206 -3.04 -23.04 -18.51
C ILE A 206 -3.96 -22.03 -19.20
N MET A 207 -4.54 -21.09 -18.44
CA MET A 207 -5.45 -20.08 -18.95
C MET A 207 -5.17 -18.72 -18.30
N GLY A 208 -4.95 -17.70 -19.11
CA GLY A 208 -4.92 -16.31 -18.68
C GLY A 208 -6.30 -15.68 -18.71
N VAL A 209 -6.57 -14.80 -17.76
CA VAL A 209 -7.80 -14.02 -17.66
C VAL A 209 -7.46 -12.58 -17.32
N SER A 210 -7.77 -11.66 -18.23
CA SER A 210 -7.71 -10.23 -17.96
C SER A 210 -8.99 -9.81 -17.24
N LEU A 211 -8.86 -9.21 -16.06
CA LEU A 211 -10.00 -8.82 -15.24
C LEU A 211 -10.46 -7.40 -15.51
N LYS A 212 -9.52 -6.51 -15.89
CA LYS A 212 -9.81 -5.11 -16.15
C LYS A 212 -10.77 -4.56 -15.08
N ASP A 213 -11.98 -4.15 -15.47
CA ASP A 213 -13.00 -3.61 -14.57
C ASP A 213 -14.03 -4.67 -14.10
N ALA A 214 -13.74 -5.95 -14.27
CA ALA A 214 -14.68 -7.04 -13.97
C ALA A 214 -14.03 -8.16 -13.14
N PRO A 215 -13.80 -7.95 -11.83
CA PRO A 215 -13.22 -8.95 -10.92
C PRO A 215 -14.02 -10.26 -10.86
N ASP A 216 -15.33 -10.20 -11.09
CA ASP A 216 -16.21 -11.36 -11.05
C ASP A 216 -15.94 -12.42 -12.15
N LYS A 217 -15.14 -12.11 -13.18
CA LYS A 217 -14.72 -13.09 -14.20
C LYS A 217 -13.94 -14.28 -13.64
N VAL A 218 -13.45 -14.19 -12.43
CA VAL A 218 -12.76 -15.30 -11.72
C VAL A 218 -13.73 -16.37 -11.19
N ARG A 219 -15.02 -16.08 -11.09
CA ARG A 219 -16.01 -17.02 -10.55
C ARG A 219 -15.98 -18.36 -11.29
N GLY A 220 -15.96 -19.47 -10.54
CA GLY A 220 -15.93 -20.82 -11.08
C GLY A 220 -14.58 -21.26 -11.65
N LYS A 221 -13.51 -20.49 -11.46
CA LYS A 221 -12.14 -20.84 -11.90
C LYS A 221 -11.32 -21.40 -10.74
N ALA A 222 -11.64 -22.64 -10.35
CA ALA A 222 -10.86 -23.40 -9.39
C ALA A 222 -9.70 -24.11 -10.10
N GLY A 223 -8.51 -24.08 -9.53
CA GLY A 223 -7.31 -24.68 -10.11
C GLY A 223 -6.28 -25.13 -9.09
N GLU A 224 -5.29 -25.88 -9.53
CA GLU A 224 -4.14 -26.26 -8.70
C GLU A 224 -3.19 -25.11 -8.45
N LEU A 225 -3.02 -24.21 -9.45
CA LEU A 225 -2.24 -23.00 -9.32
C LEU A 225 -3.04 -21.81 -9.87
N VAL A 226 -3.10 -20.74 -9.11
CA VAL A 226 -3.68 -19.46 -9.50
C VAL A 226 -2.71 -18.35 -9.19
N PHE A 227 -2.21 -17.68 -10.22
CA PHE A 227 -1.32 -16.52 -10.06
C PHE A 227 -2.06 -15.21 -10.31
N PHE A 228 -1.81 -14.22 -9.48
CA PHE A 228 -2.19 -12.83 -9.70
C PHE A 228 -0.90 -12.07 -10.03
N GLU A 229 -0.74 -11.74 -11.32
CA GLU A 229 0.46 -11.06 -11.82
C GLU A 229 0.32 -9.56 -11.67
N GLU A 230 1.43 -8.90 -11.30
CA GLU A 230 1.53 -7.47 -10.99
C GLU A 230 0.40 -7.01 -10.05
N ALA A 231 0.30 -7.72 -8.92
CA ALA A 231 -0.73 -7.52 -7.91
C ALA A 231 -0.77 -6.10 -7.35
N GLY A 232 0.37 -5.38 -7.36
CA GLY A 232 0.45 -3.97 -6.97
C GLY A 232 -0.25 -3.00 -7.93
N SER A 233 -0.55 -3.44 -9.16
CA SER A 233 -1.25 -2.64 -10.18
C SER A 233 -2.60 -3.26 -10.56
N PHE A 234 -3.23 -4.01 -9.67
CA PHE A 234 -4.40 -4.81 -9.97
C PHE A 234 -5.68 -4.19 -9.37
N PRO A 235 -6.46 -3.40 -10.14
CA PRO A 235 -7.71 -2.83 -9.66
C PRO A 235 -8.67 -3.92 -9.20
N GLY A 236 -9.18 -3.79 -7.97
CA GLY A 236 -10.11 -4.76 -7.40
C GLY A 236 -9.47 -6.11 -7.05
N LEU A 237 -8.15 -6.18 -6.83
CA LEU A 237 -7.44 -7.39 -6.37
C LEU A 237 -8.12 -8.01 -5.16
N LEU A 238 -8.49 -7.21 -4.16
CA LEU A 238 -9.13 -7.69 -2.94
C LEU A 238 -10.42 -8.46 -3.25
N LYS A 239 -11.27 -7.89 -4.09
CA LYS A 239 -12.52 -8.55 -4.53
C LYS A 239 -12.25 -9.81 -5.34
N ALA A 240 -11.28 -9.77 -6.25
CA ALA A 240 -10.88 -10.95 -7.05
C ALA A 240 -10.34 -12.06 -6.15
N TRP A 241 -9.54 -11.72 -5.14
CA TRP A 241 -9.03 -12.66 -4.14
C TRP A 241 -10.16 -13.31 -3.36
N GLU A 242 -11.04 -12.50 -2.76
CA GLU A 242 -12.20 -12.96 -1.97
C GLU A 242 -13.16 -13.85 -2.77
N VAL A 243 -13.37 -13.54 -4.06
CA VAL A 243 -14.23 -14.35 -4.94
C VAL A 243 -13.55 -15.66 -5.36
N THR A 244 -12.21 -15.66 -5.50
CA THR A 244 -11.45 -16.87 -5.90
C THR A 244 -11.24 -17.82 -4.73
N MET A 245 -10.99 -17.30 -3.53
CA MET A 245 -10.65 -18.09 -2.34
C MET A 245 -11.66 -19.22 -2.03
N PRO A 246 -13.01 -19.00 -2.05
CA PRO A 246 -13.98 -20.07 -1.85
C PRO A 246 -13.93 -21.14 -2.94
N THR A 247 -13.57 -20.79 -4.18
CA THR A 247 -13.48 -21.77 -5.28
C THR A 247 -12.26 -22.68 -5.16
N MET A 248 -11.27 -22.28 -4.35
CA MET A 248 -10.09 -23.10 -4.05
C MET A 248 -10.31 -24.11 -2.93
N ARG A 249 -11.53 -24.17 -2.37
CA ARG A 249 -11.89 -25.08 -1.27
C ARG A 249 -12.97 -26.07 -1.69
N GLN A 250 -12.85 -27.30 -1.21
CA GLN A 250 -13.89 -28.32 -1.26
C GLN A 250 -14.11 -28.86 0.17
N GLY A 251 -15.13 -28.32 0.82
CA GLY A 251 -15.31 -28.54 2.26
C GLY A 251 -14.17 -27.92 3.06
N SER A 252 -13.50 -28.72 3.89
CA SER A 252 -12.32 -28.31 4.66
C SER A 252 -10.99 -28.42 3.91
N LYS A 253 -10.99 -28.95 2.68
CA LYS A 253 -9.77 -29.18 1.90
C LYS A 253 -9.52 -28.03 0.92
N THR A 254 -8.30 -27.52 0.91
CA THR A 254 -7.83 -26.58 -0.10
C THR A 254 -7.37 -27.40 -1.32
N LEU A 255 -7.87 -27.02 -2.51
CA LEU A 255 -7.63 -27.76 -3.77
C LEU A 255 -6.37 -27.27 -4.48
N GLY A 256 -5.88 -26.08 -4.17
CA GLY A 256 -4.74 -25.50 -4.87
C GLY A 256 -4.15 -24.29 -4.18
N LEU A 257 -3.12 -23.73 -4.78
CA LEU A 257 -2.35 -22.61 -4.27
C LEU A 257 -2.68 -21.34 -5.07
N MET A 258 -3.05 -20.25 -4.38
CA MET A 258 -3.06 -18.89 -4.93
C MET A 258 -1.77 -18.19 -4.55
N VAL A 259 -1.17 -17.48 -5.50
CA VAL A 259 0.01 -16.63 -5.27
C VAL A 259 -0.22 -15.31 -5.97
N ALA A 260 -0.26 -14.23 -5.22
CA ALA A 260 -0.21 -12.88 -5.76
C ALA A 260 1.20 -12.32 -5.56
N PHE A 261 1.78 -11.73 -6.61
CA PHE A 261 3.07 -11.09 -6.51
C PHE A 261 3.09 -9.76 -7.27
N GLY A 262 3.79 -8.80 -6.72
CA GLY A 262 3.90 -7.46 -7.29
C GLY A 262 5.05 -6.67 -6.71
N THR A 263 5.36 -5.55 -7.37
CA THR A 263 6.32 -4.54 -6.91
C THR A 263 5.58 -3.38 -6.27
N GLY A 264 6.26 -2.63 -5.40
CA GLY A 264 5.81 -1.32 -4.93
C GLY A 264 5.95 -0.22 -5.98
N GLY A 265 5.62 1.00 -5.61
CA GLY A 265 5.86 2.19 -6.45
C GLY A 265 4.84 2.44 -7.57
N THR A 266 3.72 1.73 -7.61
CA THR A 266 2.65 1.97 -8.59
C THR A 266 1.76 3.11 -8.13
N GLU A 267 1.53 4.12 -8.99
CA GLU A 267 0.63 5.23 -8.68
C GLU A 267 -0.83 4.75 -8.58
N GLY A 268 -1.52 5.09 -7.48
CA GLY A 268 -2.96 5.02 -7.36
C GLY A 268 -3.52 4.00 -6.37
N ALA A 269 -4.84 3.94 -6.30
CA ALA A 269 -5.62 3.11 -5.37
C ALA A 269 -5.43 1.58 -5.55
N ASP A 270 -4.73 1.16 -6.61
CA ASP A 270 -4.59 -0.26 -6.96
C ASP A 270 -3.68 -1.02 -6.00
N PHE A 271 -2.67 -0.33 -5.45
CA PHE A 271 -1.72 -0.95 -4.51
C PHE A 271 -2.32 -1.23 -3.12
N GLU A 272 -3.35 -0.47 -2.72
CA GLU A 272 -3.99 -0.60 -1.39
C GLU A 272 -4.51 -2.02 -1.12
N ALA A 273 -5.04 -2.68 -2.14
CA ALA A 273 -5.55 -4.03 -2.00
C ALA A 273 -4.43 -5.05 -1.74
N MET A 274 -3.28 -4.87 -2.36
CA MET A 274 -2.11 -5.71 -2.11
C MET A 274 -1.53 -5.45 -0.72
N GLU A 275 -1.44 -4.19 -0.31
CA GLU A 275 -1.00 -3.77 1.02
C GLU A 275 -1.89 -4.34 2.12
N GLU A 276 -3.21 -4.28 1.95
CA GLU A 276 -4.19 -4.85 2.91
C GLU A 276 -3.97 -6.35 3.11
N ILE A 277 -3.82 -7.14 2.01
CA ILE A 277 -3.57 -8.58 2.12
C ILE A 277 -2.19 -8.85 2.73
N PHE A 278 -1.18 -8.04 2.35
CA PHE A 278 0.20 -8.21 2.80
C PHE A 278 0.37 -8.01 4.31
N TYR A 279 -0.23 -6.97 4.88
CA TYR A 279 -0.14 -6.70 6.33
C TYR A 279 -1.20 -7.42 7.18
N ASN A 280 -2.18 -8.08 6.55
CA ASN A 280 -3.19 -8.90 7.23
C ASN A 280 -3.27 -10.32 6.64
N PRO A 281 -2.14 -11.03 6.44
CA PRO A 281 -2.13 -12.27 5.65
C PRO A 281 -3.04 -13.36 6.22
N ALA A 282 -3.17 -13.46 7.52
CA ALA A 282 -4.02 -14.45 8.17
C ALA A 282 -5.52 -14.27 7.87
N ALA A 283 -5.98 -13.05 7.65
CA ALA A 283 -7.38 -12.76 7.29
C ALA A 283 -7.74 -13.26 5.88
N TYR A 284 -6.73 -13.45 5.04
CA TYR A 284 -6.87 -13.86 3.63
C TYR A 284 -6.32 -15.26 3.35
N ASP A 285 -6.19 -16.10 4.38
CA ASP A 285 -5.62 -17.46 4.32
C ASP A 285 -4.21 -17.53 3.73
N CYS A 286 -3.44 -16.46 3.82
CA CYS A 286 -2.06 -16.41 3.38
C CYS A 286 -1.09 -16.88 4.46
N MET A 287 0.10 -17.34 4.03
CA MET A 287 1.25 -17.54 4.90
C MET A 287 1.59 -16.22 5.60
N ALA A 288 1.87 -16.31 6.89
CA ALA A 288 2.14 -15.14 7.74
C ALA A 288 3.54 -15.25 8.34
N TYR A 289 4.38 -14.28 8.03
CA TYR A 289 5.78 -14.22 8.46
C TYR A 289 5.95 -13.14 9.52
N GLU A 290 6.95 -13.29 10.41
CA GLU A 290 7.33 -12.21 11.32
C GLU A 290 7.81 -11.00 10.50
N ASN A 291 7.28 -9.82 10.79
CA ASN A 291 7.76 -8.59 10.18
C ASN A 291 9.05 -8.12 10.86
N ILE A 292 10.16 -8.65 10.36
CA ILE A 292 11.51 -8.31 10.83
C ILE A 292 12.11 -7.11 10.07
N TRP A 293 11.39 -6.57 9.10
CA TRP A 293 11.88 -5.59 8.15
C TRP A 293 11.55 -4.15 8.53
N ASP A 294 10.30 -3.93 8.96
CA ASP A 294 9.81 -2.59 9.24
C ASP A 294 10.20 -2.14 10.65
N GLU A 295 10.68 -0.92 10.77
CA GLU A 295 11.10 -0.36 12.05
C GLU A 295 9.90 -0.27 13.01
N GLY A 296 10.04 -0.84 14.19
CA GLY A 296 8.98 -0.85 15.20
C GLY A 296 7.86 -1.89 15.01
N ALA A 297 7.95 -2.75 13.99
CA ALA A 297 6.94 -3.78 13.69
C ALA A 297 7.14 -5.12 14.44
N LEU A 298 8.03 -5.17 15.43
CA LEU A 298 8.31 -6.37 16.21
C LEU A 298 7.02 -6.99 16.77
N GLY A 299 6.79 -8.29 16.46
CA GLY A 299 5.59 -9.03 16.87
C GLY A 299 4.39 -8.87 15.94
N THR A 300 4.51 -8.10 14.86
CA THR A 300 3.49 -8.08 13.80
C THR A 300 3.78 -9.12 12.72
N LYS A 301 2.77 -9.45 11.92
CA LYS A 301 2.88 -10.39 10.81
C LYS A 301 2.69 -9.66 9.49
N CYS A 302 3.39 -10.16 8.46
CA CYS A 302 3.22 -9.68 7.09
C CYS A 302 3.26 -10.86 6.10
N GLY A 303 2.99 -10.59 4.81
CA GLY A 303 3.21 -11.52 3.72
C GLY A 303 4.69 -11.78 3.45
N TYR A 304 4.98 -12.53 2.38
CA TYR A 304 6.35 -12.84 2.00
C TYR A 304 7.01 -11.64 1.32
N PHE A 305 8.14 -11.18 1.86
CA PHE A 305 8.85 -10.01 1.35
C PHE A 305 10.23 -10.38 0.78
N ILE A 306 10.54 -9.84 -0.40
CA ILE A 306 11.86 -9.98 -1.04
C ILE A 306 12.48 -8.60 -1.22
N PRO A 307 13.47 -8.24 -0.39
CA PRO A 307 14.16 -6.95 -0.49
C PRO A 307 15.11 -6.89 -1.69
N ILE A 308 15.54 -5.68 -2.03
CA ILE A 308 16.44 -5.47 -3.17
C ILE A 308 17.79 -6.18 -3.01
N GLN A 309 18.36 -6.22 -1.81
CA GLN A 309 19.66 -6.81 -1.55
C GLN A 309 19.70 -8.34 -1.69
N LYS A 310 18.54 -9.01 -1.69
CA LYS A 310 18.45 -10.45 -1.94
C LYS A 310 18.38 -10.71 -3.45
N ASN A 311 19.16 -11.65 -3.96
CA ASN A 311 19.24 -11.97 -5.40
C ASN A 311 19.50 -10.72 -6.28
N LEU A 312 20.40 -9.84 -5.90
CA LEU A 312 20.82 -8.73 -6.75
C LEU A 312 21.95 -9.19 -7.69
N ASP A 313 21.69 -9.14 -8.99
CA ASP A 313 22.69 -9.52 -10.00
C ASP A 313 23.98 -8.70 -9.82
N GLY A 314 25.14 -9.34 -9.96
CA GLY A 314 26.45 -8.78 -9.67
C GLY A 314 26.87 -8.83 -8.19
N PHE A 315 25.95 -9.23 -7.29
CA PHE A 315 26.21 -9.37 -5.84
C PHE A 315 25.80 -10.76 -5.33
N ILE A 316 26.11 -11.77 -6.12
CA ILE A 316 25.91 -13.18 -5.80
C ILE A 316 27.28 -13.88 -5.89
N ASP A 317 27.62 -14.68 -4.89
CA ASP A 317 28.86 -15.47 -4.93
C ASP A 317 28.74 -16.69 -5.88
N ASP A 318 29.85 -17.35 -6.17
CA ASP A 318 29.92 -18.53 -7.05
C ASP A 318 29.05 -19.69 -6.56
N ASN A 319 28.59 -19.67 -5.33
CA ASN A 319 27.74 -20.67 -4.71
C ASN A 319 26.27 -20.21 -4.60
N GLY A 320 25.90 -19.11 -5.25
CA GLY A 320 24.52 -18.62 -5.29
C GLY A 320 24.05 -17.94 -4.01
N ASN A 321 24.96 -17.59 -3.10
CA ASN A 321 24.58 -16.84 -1.89
C ASN A 321 24.60 -15.34 -2.17
N SER A 322 23.58 -14.64 -1.73
CA SER A 322 23.49 -13.18 -1.82
C SER A 322 24.53 -12.48 -0.95
N GLU A 323 25.34 -11.62 -1.55
CA GLU A 323 26.31 -10.76 -0.83
C GLU A 323 25.61 -9.48 -0.33
N GLU A 324 24.62 -9.64 0.55
CA GLU A 324 23.68 -8.58 0.95
C GLU A 324 24.35 -7.30 1.40
N LYS A 325 25.48 -7.36 2.13
CA LYS A 325 26.19 -6.16 2.58
C LYS A 325 26.77 -5.33 1.44
N LYS A 326 27.29 -6.00 0.39
CA LYS A 326 27.80 -5.32 -0.79
C LYS A 326 26.65 -4.75 -1.63
N ALA A 327 25.55 -5.52 -1.75
CA ALA A 327 24.35 -5.08 -2.43
C ALA A 327 23.73 -3.83 -1.77
N VAL A 328 23.65 -3.78 -0.44
CA VAL A 328 23.17 -2.60 0.30
C VAL A 328 24.08 -1.38 0.08
N ALA A 329 25.41 -1.58 0.09
CA ALA A 329 26.34 -0.48 -0.16
C ALA A 329 26.18 0.11 -1.57
N TYR A 330 25.99 -0.75 -2.57
CA TYR A 330 25.73 -0.34 -3.94
C TYR A 330 24.39 0.43 -4.06
N GLU A 331 23.31 -0.12 -3.51
CA GLU A 331 22.00 0.52 -3.55
C GLU A 331 21.99 1.86 -2.79
N HIS A 332 22.73 1.98 -1.70
CA HIS A 332 22.92 3.25 -1.00
C HIS A 332 23.58 4.28 -1.93
N GLU A 333 24.64 3.91 -2.65
CA GLU A 333 25.29 4.81 -3.63
C GLU A 333 24.31 5.23 -4.73
N MET A 334 23.49 4.29 -5.24
CA MET A 334 22.48 4.59 -6.25
C MET A 334 21.40 5.55 -5.74
N ARG A 335 20.96 5.40 -4.49
CA ARG A 335 20.03 6.33 -3.83
C ARG A 335 20.64 7.73 -3.66
N GLU A 336 21.91 7.83 -3.25
CA GLU A 336 22.61 9.13 -3.17
C GLU A 336 22.75 9.81 -4.52
N LYS A 337 23.04 9.07 -5.59
CA LYS A 337 23.04 9.61 -6.96
C LYS A 337 21.66 10.17 -7.36
N LYS A 338 20.56 9.47 -6.95
CA LYS A 338 19.19 9.91 -7.23
C LYS A 338 18.76 11.13 -6.43
N LYS A 339 19.29 11.36 -5.23
CA LYS A 339 19.07 12.60 -4.45
C LYS A 339 19.53 13.85 -5.18
N GLY A 340 20.55 13.73 -6.04
CA GLY A 340 21.04 14.83 -6.89
C GLY A 340 20.20 15.11 -8.14
N ALA A 341 19.15 14.32 -8.41
CA ALA A 341 18.27 14.53 -9.55
C ALA A 341 17.36 15.76 -9.33
N ALA A 342 17.03 16.46 -10.41
CA ALA A 342 16.18 17.64 -10.37
C ALA A 342 14.72 17.33 -9.92
N ASP A 343 14.30 16.07 -10.02
CA ASP A 343 12.98 15.60 -9.61
C ASP A 343 13.08 14.71 -8.37
N ALA A 344 12.59 15.22 -7.23
CA ALA A 344 12.54 14.49 -5.96
C ALA A 344 11.74 13.17 -6.06
N LYS A 345 10.71 13.11 -6.91
CA LYS A 345 9.91 11.91 -7.17
C LYS A 345 10.74 10.76 -7.73
N SER A 346 11.82 11.04 -8.45
CA SER A 346 12.72 10.02 -9.01
C SER A 346 13.39 9.18 -7.91
N LEU A 347 13.68 9.76 -6.74
CA LEU A 347 14.22 9.03 -5.59
C LEU A 347 13.16 8.16 -4.93
N ASP A 348 11.96 8.70 -4.67
CA ASP A 348 10.89 7.96 -4.00
C ASP A 348 10.43 6.77 -4.85
N GLN A 349 10.28 6.97 -6.16
CA GLN A 349 9.98 5.87 -7.09
C GLN A 349 11.09 4.81 -7.09
N TYR A 350 12.35 5.23 -7.09
CA TYR A 350 13.47 4.31 -7.04
C TYR A 350 13.47 3.49 -5.76
N ILE A 351 13.23 4.13 -4.61
CA ILE A 351 13.14 3.47 -3.29
C ILE A 351 11.98 2.45 -3.29
N ALA A 352 10.81 2.83 -3.78
CA ALA A 352 9.65 1.95 -3.82
C ALA A 352 9.82 0.74 -4.75
N GLU A 353 10.57 0.88 -5.84
CA GLU A 353 10.92 -0.22 -6.74
C GLU A 353 12.10 -1.07 -6.23
N HIS A 354 13.00 -0.48 -5.40
CA HIS A 354 14.21 -1.08 -4.83
C HIS A 354 14.20 -1.03 -3.30
N PRO A 355 13.18 -1.61 -2.65
CA PRO A 355 12.97 -1.46 -1.22
C PRO A 355 13.90 -2.36 -0.39
N TYR A 356 14.34 -1.86 0.77
CA TYR A 356 14.96 -2.66 1.82
C TYR A 356 13.94 -3.27 2.78
N SER A 357 12.77 -2.64 2.90
CA SER A 357 11.68 -3.06 3.76
C SER A 357 10.33 -2.99 3.04
N PRO A 358 9.31 -3.72 3.51
CA PRO A 358 7.95 -3.59 2.97
C PRO A 358 7.42 -2.16 3.01
N GLN A 359 7.74 -1.41 4.06
CA GLN A 359 7.36 -0.02 4.22
C GLN A 359 7.89 0.85 3.08
N GLU A 360 9.13 0.67 2.64
CA GLU A 360 9.68 1.38 1.48
C GLU A 360 8.97 1.01 0.18
N ALA A 361 8.58 -0.25 0.01
CA ALA A 361 7.84 -0.69 -1.17
C ALA A 361 6.42 -0.10 -1.23
N THR A 362 5.83 0.21 -0.09
CA THR A 362 4.50 0.83 0.01
C THR A 362 4.55 2.35 -0.11
N LEU A 363 5.74 2.95 -0.26
CA LEU A 363 5.87 4.37 -0.55
C LEU A 363 5.17 4.69 -1.88
N GLN A 364 3.99 5.30 -1.78
CA GLN A 364 3.28 5.76 -2.97
C GLN A 364 3.97 7.01 -3.51
N VAL A 365 4.46 6.94 -4.73
CA VAL A 365 4.93 8.11 -5.49
C VAL A 365 3.70 8.92 -5.91
N THR A 366 3.14 9.65 -4.94
CA THR A 366 2.03 10.55 -5.21
C THR A 366 2.57 11.91 -5.66
N SER A 367 1.73 12.66 -6.39
CA SER A 367 2.02 14.06 -6.77
C SER A 367 1.92 15.02 -5.57
N ASN A 368 1.94 14.52 -4.34
CA ASN A 368 1.77 15.36 -3.18
C ASN A 368 3.10 16.02 -2.74
N LEU A 369 3.00 17.21 -2.13
CA LEU A 369 4.14 18.00 -1.70
C LEU A 369 4.65 17.61 -0.29
N PHE A 370 4.05 16.61 0.37
CA PHE A 370 4.34 16.23 1.74
C PHE A 370 5.47 15.21 1.82
N ASP A 371 6.24 15.23 2.90
CA ASP A 371 7.27 14.22 3.18
C ASP A 371 6.59 12.88 3.58
N VAL A 372 6.31 12.07 2.57
CA VAL A 372 5.61 10.79 2.72
C VAL A 372 6.41 9.82 3.60
N ALA A 373 7.74 9.83 3.53
CA ALA A 373 8.58 8.94 4.33
C ALA A 373 8.44 9.23 5.84
N SER A 374 8.56 10.49 6.24
CA SER A 374 8.40 10.89 7.65
C SER A 374 6.96 10.70 8.15
N LEU A 375 5.95 10.92 7.29
CA LEU A 375 4.55 10.64 7.61
C LEU A 375 4.31 9.14 7.82
N GLN A 376 4.91 8.29 7.01
CA GLN A 376 4.81 6.83 7.15
C GLN A 376 5.49 6.33 8.43
N GLU A 377 6.66 6.90 8.79
CA GLU A 377 7.32 6.62 10.07
C GLU A 377 6.39 6.94 11.25
N GLN A 378 5.75 8.12 11.23
CA GLN A 378 4.80 8.53 12.27
C GLN A 378 3.55 7.63 12.32
N TYR A 379 3.01 7.26 11.17
CA TYR A 379 1.88 6.35 11.07
C TYR A 379 2.18 4.99 11.73
N ASN A 380 3.32 4.41 11.39
CA ASN A 380 3.75 3.13 11.95
C ASN A 380 3.99 3.22 13.46
N LEU A 381 4.61 4.32 13.92
CA LEU A 381 4.82 4.57 15.34
C LEU A 381 3.49 4.56 16.11
N ILE A 382 2.44 5.21 15.56
CA ILE A 382 1.11 5.23 16.15
C ILE A 382 0.52 3.82 16.18
N LYS A 383 0.61 3.06 15.09
CA LYS A 383 0.04 1.70 15.02
C LYS A 383 0.74 0.72 15.95
N VAL A 384 2.05 0.76 16.02
CA VAL A 384 2.85 -0.17 16.85
C VAL A 384 2.77 0.16 18.33
N LYS A 385 2.88 1.44 18.69
CA LYS A 385 2.86 1.86 20.11
C LYS A 385 1.46 2.05 20.67
N GLY A 386 0.43 1.91 19.84
CA GLY A 386 -0.96 2.14 20.27
C GLY A 386 -1.24 3.59 20.65
N LEU A 387 -0.52 4.55 20.07
CA LEU A 387 -0.69 5.99 20.32
C LEU A 387 -2.07 6.53 19.90
N ASN A 388 -2.90 5.71 19.23
CA ASN A 388 -4.33 5.95 19.07
C ASN A 388 -5.04 6.13 20.45
N ILE A 389 -4.43 5.64 21.51
CA ILE A 389 -4.93 5.75 22.90
C ILE A 389 -4.66 7.14 23.50
N VAL A 390 -3.80 7.97 22.89
CA VAL A 390 -3.53 9.35 23.36
C VAL A 390 -4.79 10.22 23.28
N GLY A 391 -5.68 9.95 22.34
CA GLY A 391 -6.97 10.61 22.20
C GLY A 391 -8.07 9.93 23.02
N THR A 392 -8.87 10.69 23.74
CA THR A 392 -10.02 10.22 24.48
C THR A 392 -11.28 10.38 23.62
N PRO A 393 -11.95 9.30 23.17
CA PRO A 393 -13.21 9.39 22.44
C PRO A 393 -14.36 9.71 23.41
N GLY A 394 -15.38 10.43 22.94
CA GLY A 394 -16.50 10.76 23.80
C GLY A 394 -17.57 11.64 23.17
N ASP A 395 -18.44 12.13 24.03
CA ASP A 395 -19.63 12.91 23.70
C ASP A 395 -19.51 14.34 24.21
N MET A 396 -19.86 15.30 23.35
CA MET A 396 -20.05 16.69 23.77
C MET A 396 -21.47 16.89 24.28
N TYR A 397 -21.60 17.57 25.40
CA TYR A 397 -22.90 17.92 25.98
C TYR A 397 -22.89 19.29 26.64
N GLN A 398 -24.05 19.80 26.94
CA GLN A 398 -24.22 20.97 27.82
C GLN A 398 -24.65 20.51 29.19
N ASP A 399 -24.05 21.08 30.22
CA ASP A 399 -24.48 20.85 31.60
C ASP A 399 -25.80 21.62 31.92
N THR A 400 -26.25 21.53 33.15
CA THR A 400 -27.47 22.17 33.62
C THR A 400 -27.44 23.71 33.56
N GLU A 401 -26.22 24.27 33.47
CA GLU A 401 -26.02 25.73 33.35
C GLU A 401 -25.83 26.14 31.87
N GLY A 402 -25.93 25.18 30.93
CA GLY A 402 -25.71 25.40 29.50
C GLY A 402 -24.23 25.50 29.09
N LYS A 403 -23.27 25.17 29.97
CA LYS A 403 -21.85 25.19 29.69
C LYS A 403 -21.46 23.95 28.91
N PRO A 404 -20.58 24.09 27.89
CA PRO A 404 -20.09 22.93 27.11
C PRO A 404 -19.16 22.07 27.96
N ASN A 405 -19.39 20.77 27.93
CA ASN A 405 -18.60 19.77 28.61
C ASN A 405 -18.35 18.56 27.74
N PHE A 406 -17.33 17.78 28.07
CA PHE A 406 -16.97 16.53 27.39
C PHE A 406 -17.06 15.35 28.36
N LYS A 407 -17.71 14.27 27.90
CA LYS A 407 -17.81 13.02 28.65
C LYS A 407 -17.10 11.90 27.90
N PRO A 408 -16.03 11.30 28.45
CA PRO A 408 -15.39 10.13 27.85
C PRO A 408 -16.40 9.00 27.62
N ASN A 409 -16.32 8.39 26.44
CA ASN A 409 -17.16 7.25 26.05
C ASN A 409 -16.34 6.31 25.13
N TYR A 410 -15.72 5.31 25.74
CA TYR A 410 -14.85 4.36 25.05
C TYR A 410 -15.61 3.33 24.20
N ASN A 411 -16.93 3.30 24.25
CA ASN A 411 -17.76 2.49 23.35
C ASN A 411 -17.90 3.13 21.96
N LYS A 412 -17.67 4.44 21.86
CA LYS A 412 -17.66 5.14 20.59
C LYS A 412 -16.30 4.95 19.89
N LYS A 413 -16.35 4.76 18.59
CA LYS A 413 -15.14 4.58 17.77
C LYS A 413 -15.02 5.77 16.82
N PRO A 414 -13.88 6.45 16.79
CA PRO A 414 -13.59 7.42 15.75
C PRO A 414 -13.46 6.70 14.40
N VAL A 415 -13.68 7.42 13.32
CA VAL A 415 -13.34 6.95 11.97
C VAL A 415 -11.82 7.07 11.82
N ASP A 416 -11.08 6.01 12.14
CA ASP A 416 -9.61 5.98 12.27
C ASP A 416 -8.87 5.41 11.05
N ARG A 417 -9.59 5.19 9.93
CA ARG A 417 -9.07 4.61 8.69
C ARG A 417 -9.37 5.47 7.47
N TYR A 418 -8.44 5.44 6.53
CA TYR A 418 -8.61 5.97 5.19
C TYR A 418 -8.05 4.96 4.15
N PRO A 419 -8.78 4.63 3.07
CA PRO A 419 -10.18 4.99 2.83
C PRO A 419 -11.14 4.30 3.81
N HIS A 420 -12.22 5.00 4.16
CA HIS A 420 -13.28 4.39 4.97
C HIS A 420 -14.24 3.59 4.06
N ARG A 421 -14.79 2.51 4.62
CA ARG A 421 -15.76 1.65 3.89
C ARG A 421 -17.18 2.06 4.27
N LYS A 422 -18.10 1.98 3.30
CA LYS A 422 -19.53 2.29 3.52
C LYS A 422 -20.21 1.36 4.53
N GLU A 423 -19.75 0.10 4.60
CA GLU A 423 -20.30 -0.91 5.50
C GLU A 423 -19.95 -0.68 6.97
N ASN A 424 -19.00 0.21 7.25
CA ASN A 424 -18.59 0.54 8.60
C ASN A 424 -19.51 1.61 9.19
N ASP A 425 -19.58 1.64 10.52
CA ASP A 425 -20.16 2.77 11.24
C ASP A 425 -19.28 4.00 11.05
N ASN A 426 -19.72 4.91 10.19
CA ASN A 426 -19.04 6.16 9.88
C ASN A 426 -19.63 7.36 10.65
N SER A 427 -20.48 7.14 11.66
CA SER A 427 -21.04 8.23 12.47
C SER A 427 -19.96 9.06 13.17
N GLY A 428 -18.87 8.41 13.57
CA GLY A 428 -17.71 9.03 14.20
C GLY A 428 -18.00 9.52 15.63
N CYS A 429 -17.01 10.11 16.26
CA CYS A 429 -17.13 10.74 17.57
C CYS A 429 -16.09 11.84 17.76
N VAL A 430 -16.28 12.68 18.76
CA VAL A 430 -15.28 13.65 19.19
C VAL A 430 -14.14 12.91 19.89
N VAL A 431 -12.90 13.25 19.53
CA VAL A 431 -11.69 12.76 20.18
C VAL A 431 -10.92 13.96 20.73
N ILE A 432 -10.61 13.94 22.01
CA ILE A 432 -9.81 14.99 22.67
C ILE A 432 -8.42 14.46 22.96
N TYR A 433 -7.39 15.09 22.40
CA TYR A 433 -5.97 14.83 22.64
C TYR A 433 -5.43 15.68 23.78
N GLN A 434 -5.89 16.93 23.89
CA GLN A 434 -5.54 17.84 24.97
C GLN A 434 -6.76 18.69 25.33
N SER A 435 -7.14 18.70 26.63
CA SER A 435 -8.21 19.58 27.12
C SER A 435 -7.82 21.06 27.00
N PRO A 436 -8.80 21.99 26.91
CA PRO A 436 -8.49 23.40 26.80
C PRO A 436 -7.73 23.91 28.05
N TYR A 437 -6.70 24.70 27.77
CA TYR A 437 -6.02 25.44 28.82
C TYR A 437 -6.98 26.47 29.44
N LYS A 438 -6.95 26.58 30.75
CA LYS A 438 -7.69 27.58 31.52
C LYS A 438 -6.71 28.39 32.34
N ASN A 439 -6.90 29.72 32.35
CA ASN A 439 -6.13 30.61 33.19
C ASN A 439 -6.53 30.46 34.68
N THR A 440 -5.93 31.26 35.54
CA THR A 440 -6.19 31.22 36.99
C THR A 440 -7.66 31.48 37.37
N GLU A 441 -8.44 32.10 36.51
CA GLU A 441 -9.87 32.37 36.69
C GLU A 441 -10.77 31.30 36.03
N GLY A 442 -10.17 30.24 35.49
CA GLY A 442 -10.90 29.14 34.86
C GLY A 442 -11.40 29.41 33.45
N VAL A 443 -10.90 30.48 32.80
CA VAL A 443 -11.30 30.91 31.46
C VAL A 443 -10.26 30.48 30.43
N THR A 444 -10.73 30.01 29.27
CA THR A 444 -9.88 29.72 28.11
C THR A 444 -9.59 31.03 27.36
N PRO A 445 -8.30 31.38 27.15
CA PRO A 445 -7.91 32.62 26.45
C PRO A 445 -8.47 32.69 25.04
N HIS A 446 -8.78 33.91 24.60
CA HIS A 446 -9.26 34.18 23.25
C HIS A 446 -8.12 33.97 22.23
N ASN A 447 -8.47 33.54 21.03
CA ASN A 447 -7.51 33.23 19.93
C ASN A 447 -6.44 32.15 20.25
N LEU A 448 -6.49 31.48 21.40
CA LEU A 448 -5.58 30.37 21.70
C LEU A 448 -5.88 29.15 20.82
N TYR A 449 -7.13 28.89 20.53
CA TYR A 449 -7.60 27.78 19.71
C TYR A 449 -8.38 28.26 18.50
N ILE A 450 -8.26 27.51 17.40
CA ILE A 450 -9.07 27.66 16.19
C ILE A 450 -9.70 26.31 15.84
N ILE A 451 -10.83 26.34 15.17
CA ILE A 451 -11.43 25.15 14.56
C ILE A 451 -11.41 25.30 13.05
N CYS A 452 -11.03 24.24 12.37
CA CYS A 452 -11.16 24.12 10.91
C CYS A 452 -12.12 22.98 10.58
N HIS A 453 -12.93 23.18 9.54
CA HIS A 453 -14.00 22.27 9.20
C HIS A 453 -14.24 22.19 7.69
N ASP A 454 -14.27 20.95 7.19
CA ASP A 454 -14.75 20.62 5.86
C ASP A 454 -16.14 19.95 5.98
N PRO A 455 -17.24 20.62 5.52
CA PRO A 455 -18.58 20.12 5.70
C PRO A 455 -18.98 19.10 4.63
N TYR A 456 -19.65 18.02 5.01
CA TYR A 456 -20.27 17.09 4.07
C TYR A 456 -21.71 17.51 3.72
N GLY A 457 -22.19 17.15 2.50
CA GLY A 457 -23.58 17.38 2.10
C GLY A 457 -24.53 16.27 2.49
N GLN A 458 -25.62 16.62 3.15
CA GLN A 458 -26.65 15.66 3.53
C GLN A 458 -27.45 15.13 2.32
N ASN A 459 -27.64 15.96 1.29
CA ASN A 459 -28.45 15.65 0.11
C ASN A 459 -27.70 14.93 -1.01
N GLN A 460 -26.44 14.62 -0.86
CA GLN A 460 -25.75 13.74 -1.83
C GLN A 460 -26.22 12.31 -1.61
N SER A 461 -26.44 11.60 -2.72
CA SER A 461 -26.97 10.22 -2.76
C SER A 461 -26.35 9.34 -1.65
N ALA A 462 -27.07 8.30 -1.22
CA ALA A 462 -26.61 7.27 -0.30
C ALA A 462 -25.25 6.66 -0.71
N ASP A 463 -24.74 7.00 -1.91
CA ASP A 463 -23.48 6.58 -2.49
C ASP A 463 -22.29 7.52 -2.23
N SER A 464 -22.47 8.68 -1.59
CA SER A 464 -21.37 9.59 -1.27
C SER A 464 -20.47 9.04 -0.15
N THR A 465 -19.17 9.02 -0.40
CA THR A 465 -18.13 8.63 0.57
C THR A 465 -17.55 9.83 1.33
N SER A 466 -18.10 11.04 1.21
CA SER A 466 -17.60 12.24 1.90
C SER A 466 -18.01 12.23 3.37
N LEU A 467 -17.05 12.56 4.26
CA LEU A 467 -17.24 12.75 5.70
C LEU A 467 -17.20 14.23 6.04
N GLY A 468 -17.83 14.61 7.15
CA GLY A 468 -17.50 15.88 7.80
C GLY A 468 -16.19 15.72 8.56
N ALA A 469 -15.26 16.64 8.39
CA ALA A 469 -14.01 16.64 9.15
C ALA A 469 -13.84 17.98 9.89
N ALA A 470 -13.49 17.91 11.17
CA ALA A 470 -13.21 19.08 11.98
C ALA A 470 -12.03 18.84 12.92
N TYR A 471 -11.10 19.79 12.96
CA TYR A 471 -9.94 19.77 13.86
C TYR A 471 -9.90 21.03 14.71
N VAL A 472 -9.51 20.86 15.97
CA VAL A 472 -9.17 21.97 16.87
C VAL A 472 -7.64 22.06 16.91
N ILE A 473 -7.11 23.22 16.52
CA ILE A 473 -5.67 23.49 16.53
C ILE A 473 -5.38 24.49 17.65
N LYS A 474 -4.43 24.15 18.50
CA LYS A 474 -3.85 25.06 19.48
C LYS A 474 -2.74 25.84 18.80
N ARG A 475 -2.86 27.16 18.79
CA ARG A 475 -1.87 28.04 18.17
C ARG A 475 -0.58 28.13 18.98
N PRO A 476 0.56 28.51 18.36
CA PRO A 476 1.76 28.91 19.09
C PRO A 476 1.43 29.98 20.11
N ASN A 477 1.92 29.83 21.35
CA ASN A 477 1.61 30.75 22.44
C ASN A 477 2.65 30.66 23.59
N ASN A 478 2.66 31.66 24.45
CA ASN A 478 3.54 31.70 25.63
C ASN A 478 2.84 31.24 26.93
N LEU A 479 1.57 30.85 26.88
CA LEU A 479 0.77 30.56 28.07
C LEU A 479 0.86 29.10 28.49
N SER A 480 0.91 28.18 27.54
CA SER A 480 0.80 26.74 27.84
C SER A 480 1.44 25.89 26.77
N GLN A 481 2.26 24.93 27.18
CA GLN A 481 2.92 23.95 26.31
C GLN A 481 2.33 22.53 26.55
N PRO A 482 2.36 21.60 25.58
CA PRO A 482 2.75 21.84 24.18
C PRO A 482 1.69 22.65 23.43
N ASP A 483 2.15 23.38 22.43
CA ASP A 483 1.33 24.21 21.52
C ASP A 483 1.57 23.84 20.06
N ASP A 484 1.04 24.62 19.11
CA ASP A 484 1.14 24.43 17.67
C ASP A 484 0.84 22.97 17.26
N MET A 485 -0.31 22.44 17.67
CA MET A 485 -0.70 21.06 17.46
C MET A 485 -2.23 20.89 17.37
N ILE A 486 -2.66 19.79 16.77
CA ILE A 486 -4.06 19.35 16.81
C ILE A 486 -4.39 18.83 18.22
N VAL A 487 -5.37 19.42 18.90
CA VAL A 487 -5.76 19.09 20.27
C VAL A 487 -7.10 18.34 20.36
N ALA A 488 -7.92 18.39 19.32
CA ALA A 488 -9.13 17.59 19.22
C ALA A 488 -9.51 17.38 17.75
N SER A 489 -10.27 16.32 17.48
CA SER A 489 -10.84 16.02 16.17
C SER A 489 -12.29 15.54 16.29
N TYR A 490 -13.07 15.81 15.26
CA TYR A 490 -14.37 15.21 15.04
C TYR A 490 -14.51 14.91 13.54
N VAL A 491 -14.45 13.63 13.18
CA VAL A 491 -14.60 13.19 11.80
C VAL A 491 -15.69 12.12 11.76
N GLY A 492 -16.64 12.29 10.85
CA GLY A 492 -17.73 11.33 10.72
C GLY A 492 -18.86 11.83 9.84
N ARG A 493 -19.85 10.96 9.67
CA ARG A 493 -21.10 11.20 8.95
C ARG A 493 -22.27 10.67 9.78
N PRO A 494 -22.70 11.39 10.83
CA PRO A 494 -23.91 11.03 11.59
C PRO A 494 -25.17 11.10 10.72
N GLU A 495 -26.29 10.59 11.22
CA GLU A 495 -27.55 10.54 10.48
C GLU A 495 -28.02 11.92 9.96
N THR A 496 -27.71 12.98 10.69
CA THR A 496 -28.07 14.35 10.31
C THR A 496 -26.87 15.29 10.38
N SER A 497 -26.81 16.27 9.46
CA SER A 497 -25.82 17.34 9.51
C SER A 497 -26.01 18.23 10.75
N ASP A 498 -27.22 18.31 11.31
CA ASP A 498 -27.50 19.03 12.54
C ASP A 498 -26.81 18.39 13.76
N GLU A 499 -26.71 17.07 13.80
CA GLU A 499 -25.96 16.36 14.85
C GLU A 499 -24.46 16.66 14.75
N PHE A 500 -23.90 16.64 13.53
CA PHE A 500 -22.52 17.06 13.33
C PHE A 500 -22.29 18.51 13.77
N ASN A 501 -23.13 19.43 13.29
CA ASN A 501 -23.02 20.84 13.62
C ASN A 501 -23.19 21.11 15.12
N ARG A 502 -24.08 20.39 15.81
CA ARG A 502 -24.22 20.48 17.26
C ARG A 502 -22.89 20.20 17.96
N ASN A 503 -22.22 19.10 17.64
CA ASN A 503 -20.94 18.75 18.25
C ASN A 503 -19.84 19.76 17.88
N LEU A 504 -19.81 20.22 16.62
CA LEU A 504 -18.88 21.24 16.12
C LEU A 504 -19.00 22.56 16.93
N PHE A 505 -20.22 23.06 17.13
CA PHE A 505 -20.45 24.30 17.89
C PHE A 505 -20.23 24.11 19.40
N LEU A 506 -20.45 22.92 19.95
CA LEU A 506 -20.10 22.62 21.34
C LEU A 506 -18.56 22.57 21.53
N LEU A 507 -17.81 22.05 20.57
CA LEU A 507 -16.35 22.14 20.55
C LEU A 507 -15.87 23.60 20.50
N ALA A 508 -16.53 24.44 19.66
CA ALA A 508 -16.20 25.86 19.56
C ALA A 508 -16.43 26.62 20.87
N ASP A 509 -17.46 26.25 21.59
CA ASP A 509 -17.72 26.83 22.92
C ASP A 509 -16.73 26.28 23.96
N TYR A 510 -16.44 24.97 23.93
CA TYR A 510 -15.55 24.30 24.87
C TYR A 510 -14.10 24.81 24.81
N TYR A 511 -13.58 25.04 23.58
CA TYR A 511 -12.24 25.58 23.35
C TYR A 511 -12.19 27.10 23.21
N ASN A 512 -13.33 27.82 23.39
CA ASN A 512 -13.45 29.24 23.10
C ASN A 512 -12.87 29.65 21.75
N ALA A 513 -13.18 28.86 20.71
CA ALA A 513 -12.62 28.97 19.37
C ALA A 513 -13.65 29.52 18.36
N LYS A 514 -13.14 30.08 17.25
CA LYS A 514 -13.92 30.33 16.04
C LYS A 514 -13.76 29.19 15.04
N ILE A 515 -14.82 28.98 14.24
CA ILE A 515 -14.88 27.91 13.22
C ILE A 515 -14.60 28.55 11.86
N GLY A 516 -13.42 28.21 11.27
CA GLY A 516 -13.14 28.42 9.86
C GLY A 516 -13.62 27.20 9.07
N PHE A 517 -14.30 27.38 7.95
CA PHE A 517 -14.91 26.28 7.21
C PHE A 517 -15.00 26.57 5.71
N GLU A 518 -15.12 25.51 4.89
CA GLU A 518 -15.43 25.66 3.48
C GLU A 518 -16.89 26.09 3.30
N ASN A 519 -17.10 27.23 2.63
CA ASN A 519 -18.42 27.86 2.57
C ASN A 519 -19.23 27.48 1.32
N ASP A 520 -18.92 26.39 0.66
CA ASP A 520 -19.67 25.87 -0.48
C ASP A 520 -21.06 25.35 -0.09
N ARG A 521 -21.30 25.17 1.21
CA ARG A 521 -22.53 24.65 1.79
C ARG A 521 -23.06 25.55 2.88
N GLU A 522 -24.38 25.71 2.91
CA GLU A 522 -25.06 26.67 3.83
C GLU A 522 -25.39 26.04 5.19
N GLU A 523 -25.26 24.73 5.39
CA GLU A 523 -25.74 24.05 6.60
C GLU A 523 -25.10 24.57 7.88
N VAL A 524 -23.78 24.85 7.87
CA VAL A 524 -23.07 25.40 9.04
C VAL A 524 -23.58 26.80 9.41
N ILE A 525 -23.77 27.67 8.40
CA ILE A 525 -24.29 29.01 8.59
C ILE A 525 -25.75 28.96 9.07
N ALA A 526 -26.57 28.10 8.45
CA ALA A 526 -27.96 27.91 8.81
C ALA A 526 -28.12 27.42 10.27
N TYR A 527 -27.28 26.49 10.69
CA TYR A 527 -27.22 26.01 12.08
C TYR A 527 -26.83 27.15 13.03
N GLY A 528 -25.75 27.89 12.74
CA GLY A 528 -25.29 29.03 13.54
C GLY A 528 -26.35 30.10 13.66
N LYS A 529 -27.10 30.40 12.59
CA LYS A 529 -28.22 31.37 12.58
C LYS A 529 -29.37 30.89 13.46
N ARG A 530 -29.82 29.63 13.33
CA ARG A 530 -30.91 29.04 14.13
C ARG A 530 -30.61 29.07 15.64
N HIS A 531 -29.35 28.82 16.00
CA HIS A 531 -28.91 28.75 17.40
C HIS A 531 -28.25 30.02 17.92
N ARG A 532 -28.33 31.16 17.19
CA ARG A 532 -27.73 32.45 17.55
C ARG A 532 -26.24 32.41 17.84
N LYS A 533 -25.51 31.56 17.12
CA LYS A 533 -24.07 31.32 17.28
C LYS A 533 -23.21 31.77 16.08
N LEU A 534 -23.72 32.70 15.24
CA LEU A 534 -22.96 33.23 14.11
C LEU A 534 -21.63 33.87 14.53
N HIS A 535 -21.53 34.38 15.75
CA HIS A 535 -20.30 34.96 16.31
C HIS A 535 -19.17 33.95 16.50
N LYS A 536 -19.48 32.63 16.47
CA LYS A 536 -18.51 31.54 16.51
C LYS A 536 -17.95 31.20 15.13
N LEU A 537 -18.54 31.71 14.07
CA LEU A 537 -18.03 31.49 12.72
C LEU A 537 -16.95 32.52 12.39
N GLN A 538 -15.87 32.06 11.79
CA GLN A 538 -14.85 32.93 11.22
C GLN A 538 -15.46 33.66 10.01
N GLN A 539 -15.27 34.97 9.96
CA GLN A 539 -15.57 35.74 8.77
C GLN A 539 -14.61 35.34 7.63
N GLU A 540 -14.96 35.71 6.41
CA GLU A 540 -14.06 35.49 5.28
C GLU A 540 -12.68 36.07 5.57
N PHE A 541 -11.62 35.31 5.25
CA PHE A 541 -10.24 35.69 5.57
C PHE A 541 -9.82 36.94 4.80
N GLU A 542 -9.27 37.93 5.48
CA GLU A 542 -8.82 39.21 4.87
C GLU A 542 -7.58 39.02 4.00
N MET A 543 -6.77 38.01 4.26
CA MET A 543 -5.58 37.66 3.48
C MET A 543 -5.89 37.15 2.06
N LEU A 544 -7.15 36.82 1.74
CA LEU A 544 -7.55 36.37 0.42
C LEU A 544 -7.66 37.55 -0.55
N ASP A 545 -7.16 37.36 -1.79
CA ASP A 545 -7.15 38.43 -2.80
C ASP A 545 -8.59 38.85 -3.16
N LYS A 546 -8.90 40.13 -2.93
CA LYS A 546 -10.22 40.71 -3.18
C LYS A 546 -10.66 40.67 -4.65
N LYS A 547 -9.71 40.50 -5.60
CA LYS A 547 -10.05 40.39 -7.03
C LYS A 547 -10.72 39.05 -7.37
N GLU A 548 -10.40 37.97 -6.66
CA GLU A 548 -11.08 36.69 -6.81
C GLU A 548 -12.48 36.67 -6.22
N LEU A 549 -12.74 37.54 -5.22
CA LEU A 549 -14.02 37.67 -4.54
C LEU A 549 -15.08 38.40 -5.37
N GLN A 550 -14.67 39.26 -6.33
CA GLN A 550 -15.59 40.08 -7.13
C GLN A 550 -16.26 39.30 -8.29
N SER A 551 -15.85 38.09 -8.61
CA SER A 551 -16.35 37.36 -9.78
C SER A 551 -17.69 36.63 -9.59
N LYS A 552 -18.24 36.56 -8.37
CA LYS A 552 -19.56 35.92 -8.11
C LYS A 552 -20.39 36.71 -7.14
N ASN A 553 -21.64 37.02 -7.54
CA ASN A 553 -22.66 37.84 -6.86
C ASN A 553 -23.17 37.28 -5.51
N VAL A 554 -22.40 36.54 -4.75
CA VAL A 554 -22.80 36.06 -3.42
C VAL A 554 -21.80 36.56 -2.39
N LYS A 555 -22.18 37.60 -1.63
CA LYS A 555 -21.48 38.05 -0.42
C LYS A 555 -21.61 36.94 0.64
N ARG A 556 -20.72 35.97 0.63
CA ARG A 556 -20.58 35.01 1.73
C ARG A 556 -19.79 35.69 2.83
N GLN A 557 -20.44 36.03 3.95
CA GLN A 557 -19.81 36.72 5.08
C GLN A 557 -18.91 35.80 5.94
N TYR A 558 -19.03 34.50 5.82
CA TYR A 558 -18.39 33.51 6.70
C TYR A 558 -17.75 32.40 5.91
N GLY A 559 -16.62 31.88 6.47
CA GLY A 559 -15.88 30.77 5.87
C GLY A 559 -15.08 31.21 4.65
N MET A 560 -14.55 30.24 3.90
CA MET A 560 -13.80 30.46 2.67
C MET A 560 -14.21 29.49 1.57
N HIS A 561 -14.09 29.90 0.33
CA HIS A 561 -14.27 29.03 -0.84
C HIS A 561 -12.92 28.49 -1.29
N MET A 562 -12.79 27.17 -1.48
CA MET A 562 -11.55 26.50 -1.89
C MET A 562 -11.47 26.40 -3.41
N THR A 563 -10.76 27.36 -4.03
CA THR A 563 -10.37 27.27 -5.46
C THR A 563 -9.13 26.38 -5.64
N GLU A 564 -8.86 25.91 -6.87
CA GLU A 564 -7.66 25.11 -7.15
C GLU A 564 -6.36 25.84 -6.76
N ALA A 565 -6.27 27.15 -7.01
CA ALA A 565 -5.12 27.95 -6.59
C ALA A 565 -4.97 28.00 -5.06
N ARG A 566 -6.09 28.07 -4.33
CA ARG A 566 -6.08 28.05 -2.86
C ARG A 566 -5.73 26.67 -2.32
N LYS A 567 -6.19 25.60 -2.96
CA LYS A 567 -5.78 24.22 -2.60
C LYS A 567 -4.27 24.07 -2.72
N PHE A 568 -3.69 24.46 -3.85
CA PHE A 568 -2.24 24.41 -4.06
C PHE A 568 -1.47 25.22 -3.01
N GLN A 569 -1.92 26.45 -2.71
CA GLN A 569 -1.30 27.27 -1.66
C GLN A 569 -1.49 26.64 -0.26
N GLY A 570 -2.63 26.02 0.00
CA GLY A 570 -2.93 25.29 1.23
C GLY A 570 -2.02 24.10 1.46
N GLU A 571 -1.67 23.36 0.39
CA GLU A 571 -0.69 22.29 0.44
C GLU A 571 0.69 22.80 0.88
N ILE A 572 1.13 23.93 0.34
CA ILE A 572 2.39 24.57 0.74
C ILE A 572 2.33 24.91 2.24
N TYR A 573 1.23 25.43 2.73
CA TYR A 573 1.07 25.78 4.14
C TYR A 573 1.08 24.53 5.05
N ILE A 574 0.44 23.43 4.65
CA ILE A 574 0.49 22.17 5.38
C ILE A 574 1.93 21.64 5.39
N ARG A 575 2.61 21.59 4.24
CA ARG A 575 4.00 21.14 4.14
C ARG A 575 4.92 21.92 5.07
N ASP A 576 4.82 23.25 5.06
CA ASP A 576 5.64 24.13 5.89
C ASP A 576 5.37 23.87 7.38
N TRP A 577 4.10 23.66 7.76
CA TRP A 577 3.72 23.34 9.14
C TRP A 577 4.23 21.94 9.54
N LEU A 578 4.06 20.92 8.71
CA LEU A 578 4.53 19.56 8.98
C LEU A 578 6.04 19.51 9.24
N ASN A 579 6.81 20.27 8.46
CA ASN A 579 8.28 20.31 8.50
C ASN A 579 8.83 21.29 9.54
N SER A 580 8.00 22.03 10.25
CA SER A 580 8.46 22.94 11.30
C SER A 580 9.16 22.19 12.43
N VAL A 581 10.41 22.58 12.73
CA VAL A 581 11.24 21.94 13.76
C VAL A 581 10.83 22.42 15.14
N ARG A 582 10.45 21.51 16.02
CA ARG A 582 10.11 21.79 17.43
C ARG A 582 11.33 21.75 18.33
N THR A 583 12.04 20.64 18.26
CA THR A 583 13.24 20.38 19.06
C THR A 583 14.20 19.51 18.27
N ILE A 584 15.46 19.53 18.68
CA ILE A 584 16.49 18.62 18.17
C ILE A 584 16.96 17.81 19.38
N ASP A 585 16.97 16.48 19.27
CA ASP A 585 17.44 15.60 20.34
C ASP A 585 18.98 15.59 20.45
N GLU A 586 19.50 14.92 21.46
CA GLU A 586 20.94 14.80 21.72
C GLU A 586 21.71 14.10 20.58
N ASN A 587 21.01 13.33 19.74
CA ASN A 587 21.57 12.63 18.58
C ASN A 587 21.43 13.43 17.27
N GLY A 588 20.91 14.66 17.34
CA GLY A 588 20.68 15.51 16.17
C GLY A 588 19.39 15.19 15.40
N LYS A 589 18.54 14.26 15.86
CA LYS A 589 17.25 13.95 15.24
C LYS A 589 16.26 15.09 15.53
N LYS A 590 15.65 15.61 14.45
CA LYS A 590 14.67 16.70 14.53
C LYS A 590 13.30 16.13 14.89
N LEU A 591 12.67 16.68 15.92
CA LEU A 591 11.25 16.49 16.19
C LEU A 591 10.47 17.57 15.44
N LEU A 592 9.65 17.16 14.48
CA LEU A 592 8.82 18.03 13.63
C LEU A 592 7.39 18.10 14.16
N ASN A 593 6.60 19.07 13.65
CA ASN A 593 5.19 19.16 13.97
C ASN A 593 4.41 17.91 13.56
N LEU A 594 4.77 17.26 12.44
CA LEU A 594 4.14 16.03 11.99
C LEU A 594 4.15 14.91 13.05
N HIS A 595 5.19 14.84 13.90
CA HIS A 595 5.29 13.85 14.98
C HIS A 595 4.30 14.08 16.14
N LYS A 596 3.53 15.19 16.11
CA LYS A 596 2.44 15.50 17.04
C LYS A 596 1.05 15.30 16.46
N ILE A 597 0.96 14.73 15.26
CA ILE A 597 -0.31 14.27 14.71
C ILE A 597 -0.60 12.88 15.27
N TYR A 598 -1.75 12.72 15.92
CA TYR A 598 -2.17 11.45 16.53
C TYR A 598 -3.36 10.80 15.79
N ASP A 599 -4.01 11.52 14.87
CA ASP A 599 -5.03 10.97 13.98
C ASP A 599 -4.37 10.17 12.85
N SER A 600 -4.43 8.84 12.95
CA SER A 600 -3.83 7.93 11.97
C SER A 600 -4.48 8.04 10.59
N ALA A 601 -5.77 8.37 10.51
CA ALA A 601 -6.45 8.53 9.23
C ALA A 601 -6.10 9.85 8.55
N LEU A 602 -5.85 10.94 9.30
CA LEU A 602 -5.29 12.17 8.72
C LEU A 602 -3.91 11.92 8.11
N ILE A 603 -3.05 11.16 8.81
CA ILE A 603 -1.73 10.82 8.27
C ILE A 603 -1.88 9.98 6.99
N GLN A 604 -2.80 9.02 6.94
CA GLN A 604 -3.07 8.25 5.73
C GLN A 604 -3.56 9.13 4.57
N GLU A 605 -4.45 10.09 4.85
CA GLU A 605 -4.90 11.06 3.84
C GLU A 605 -3.73 11.93 3.35
N LEU A 606 -2.86 12.42 4.25
CA LEU A 606 -1.67 13.20 3.88
C LEU A 606 -0.71 12.40 3.01
N ILE A 607 -0.49 11.11 3.32
CA ILE A 607 0.37 10.21 2.52
C ILE A 607 -0.22 10.01 1.11
N LYS A 608 -1.53 9.84 1.01
CA LYS A 608 -2.23 9.50 -0.24
C LYS A 608 -2.76 10.72 -1.00
N PHE A 609 -2.55 11.93 -0.48
CA PHE A 609 -3.15 13.14 -1.00
C PHE A 609 -2.81 13.39 -2.48
N ASN A 610 -3.83 13.66 -3.26
CA ASN A 610 -3.75 14.06 -4.65
C ASN A 610 -4.99 14.89 -5.05
N HIS A 611 -4.92 15.63 -6.16
CA HIS A 611 -5.99 16.54 -6.58
C HIS A 611 -7.27 15.85 -7.12
N LYS A 612 -7.29 14.52 -7.25
CA LYS A 612 -8.42 13.78 -7.85
C LYS A 612 -9.24 13.01 -6.81
N GLY A 613 -8.68 12.76 -5.63
CA GLY A 613 -9.31 11.99 -4.57
C GLY A 613 -10.19 12.83 -3.65
N ASN A 614 -10.90 12.14 -2.74
CA ASN A 614 -11.67 12.77 -1.66
C ASN A 614 -10.86 12.67 -0.37
N PHE A 615 -10.42 13.83 0.16
CA PHE A 615 -9.52 13.95 1.32
C PHE A 615 -10.09 14.97 2.31
N ASP A 616 -11.24 14.65 2.90
CA ASP A 616 -12.00 15.56 3.77
C ASP A 616 -11.16 16.07 4.96
N ARG A 617 -10.28 15.24 5.54
CA ARG A 617 -9.41 15.63 6.66
C ARG A 617 -8.32 16.59 6.22
N VAL A 618 -7.70 16.35 5.08
CA VAL A 618 -6.66 17.25 4.53
C VAL A 618 -7.29 18.57 4.14
N MET A 619 -8.50 18.57 3.57
CA MET A 619 -9.24 19.80 3.23
C MET A 619 -9.56 20.62 4.48
N ALA A 620 -10.08 19.98 5.54
CA ALA A 620 -10.30 20.66 6.82
C ALA A 620 -8.99 21.25 7.38
N PHE A 621 -7.89 20.46 7.32
CA PHE A 621 -6.59 20.91 7.83
C PHE A 621 -6.01 22.08 7.03
N MET A 622 -6.20 22.11 5.69
CA MET A 622 -5.86 23.28 4.86
C MET A 622 -6.53 24.56 5.35
N ILE A 623 -7.82 24.48 5.61
CA ILE A 623 -8.58 25.64 6.15
C ILE A 623 -7.98 26.09 7.48
N GLY A 624 -7.54 25.12 8.32
CA GLY A 624 -6.84 25.42 9.56
C GLY A 624 -5.53 26.17 9.36
N MET A 625 -4.78 25.82 8.34
CA MET A 625 -3.53 26.51 8.01
C MET A 625 -3.77 27.94 7.52
N TYR A 626 -4.82 28.17 6.72
CA TYR A 626 -5.24 29.53 6.37
C TYR A 626 -5.67 30.32 7.60
N HIS A 627 -6.48 29.73 8.49
CA HIS A 627 -6.96 30.40 9.70
C HIS A 627 -5.81 30.72 10.66
N THR A 628 -4.83 29.84 10.80
CA THR A 628 -3.64 30.09 11.61
C THR A 628 -2.83 31.26 11.08
N ARG A 629 -2.64 31.34 9.74
CA ARG A 629 -1.92 32.44 9.10
C ARG A 629 -2.67 33.78 9.17
N GLU A 630 -3.99 33.77 9.03
CA GLU A 630 -4.82 34.96 9.23
C GLU A 630 -4.60 35.57 10.62
N LEU A 631 -4.49 34.73 11.64
CA LEU A 631 -4.30 35.15 13.02
C LEU A 631 -2.82 35.20 13.44
N TYR A 632 -1.87 35.02 12.52
CA TYR A 632 -0.44 34.92 12.87
C TYR A 632 0.05 36.15 13.65
N ASN A 633 -0.40 37.36 13.28
CA ASN A 633 -0.07 38.63 13.94
C ASN A 633 -1.00 38.96 15.11
N ALA A 634 -2.06 38.18 15.33
CA ALA A 634 -2.97 38.39 16.44
C ALA A 634 -2.41 37.70 17.69
N GLU A 635 -2.13 38.46 18.74
CA GLU A 635 -1.71 37.88 20.01
C GLU A 635 -2.82 37.02 20.63
N VAL A 636 -2.44 35.97 21.36
CA VAL A 636 -3.35 35.21 22.21
C VAL A 636 -3.68 36.07 23.42
N GLN A 637 -4.92 36.53 23.52
CA GLN A 637 -5.36 37.45 24.58
C GLN A 637 -6.04 36.66 25.71
N ASP A 638 -5.58 36.90 26.93
CA ASP A 638 -6.32 36.53 28.10
C ASP A 638 -7.35 37.64 28.38
N ILE A 639 -8.64 37.29 28.32
CA ILE A 639 -9.76 38.25 28.45
C ILE A 639 -9.66 39.09 29.72
N TYR A 640 -8.94 38.64 30.74
CA TYR A 640 -8.77 39.32 32.01
C TYR A 640 -7.50 40.16 32.11
N SER A 641 -6.49 39.92 31.27
CA SER A 641 -5.29 40.76 31.23
C SER A 641 -5.57 42.15 30.64
N ASP A 642 -6.57 42.30 29.78
CA ASP A 642 -6.99 43.59 29.21
C ASP A 642 -7.86 44.47 30.16
N ARG A 643 -8.31 43.90 31.29
CA ARG A 643 -9.03 44.73 32.31
C ARG A 643 -8.13 45.46 33.28
N SER A 644 -6.81 45.29 33.20
CA SER A 644 -5.85 45.93 34.08
C SER A 644 -5.37 47.29 33.61
N THR A 645 -5.80 47.77 32.48
CA THR A 645 -5.51 49.14 32.03
C THR A 645 -6.72 50.02 32.21
N ASP A 646 -6.57 50.95 33.05
CA ASP A 646 -7.45 52.04 33.42
C ASP A 646 -7.87 52.99 32.26
N ASP A 647 -7.77 52.53 31.01
CA ASP A 647 -8.17 53.32 29.83
C ASP A 647 -9.64 53.78 29.86
N TRP A 648 -10.48 53.09 30.64
CA TRP A 648 -11.87 53.55 30.82
C TRP A 648 -11.94 54.82 31.67
N PHE A 649 -11.03 54.99 32.63
CA PHE A 649 -10.98 56.20 33.49
C PHE A 649 -10.27 57.34 32.80
N ASP A 650 -9.24 57.09 32.01
CA ASP A 650 -8.49 58.14 31.31
C ASP A 650 -9.25 58.80 30.14
N ASN A 651 -10.22 58.10 29.54
CA ASN A 651 -11.03 58.64 28.41
C ASN A 651 -12.35 59.29 28.81
N ASN A 652 -12.73 59.28 30.09
CA ASN A 652 -14.01 59.84 30.54
C ASN A 652 -13.89 60.96 31.54
N TYR A 653 -12.67 61.47 31.81
CA TYR A 653 -12.47 62.60 32.73
C TYR A 653 -11.49 63.66 32.14
N TYR A 654 -11.76 64.09 30.91
CA TYR A 654 -11.32 65.43 30.44
C TYR A 654 -12.34 66.00 29.49
#